data_51619b6eda7e300e17efe27ac597ff07
#
_entry.id   51619b6eda7e300e17efe27ac597ff07
#
_cell.length_a   1.000
_cell.length_b   1.000
_cell.length_c   1.000
_cell.angle_alpha   90.00
_cell.angle_beta   90.00
_cell.angle_gamma   90.00
#
_symmetry.space_group_name_H-M   'P 1'
#
loop_
_entity.id
_entity.type
_entity.pdbx_description
1 polymer ?
#
loop_
_entity_poly.entity_id
_entity_poly.type
_entity_poly.pdbx_seq_one_letter_code
_entity_poly.pdbx_strand_id
1 'polypeptide(L)'
;MPRHITPGAAALTPSDTTHATLATMQASDFVRKWRAGSAAAELNERAGAQAHFIDLCRVLGVIEPGDPERYCFERGVTKTGTASTRTDGFADDWLRGHFAWEYKAPGRSLEGALKQLMMYALPLENPPLLVVSDRHSIEVHTHFTGTPSERHVFALEDTTRPDVQQRLRALWLEPDAFKPKRSTRDITEEAARTFAGTAERLRASGVAPAQVSHFLTQCLFCFFAEDVGLLPARLFERLVGIAITPELMRAQPGKLFEAMREGGLFGVDAVPWFNGGLFQHIDVPALVAQDVAALKAASNLNWSAIDPSIFGTLFERGLDPSKRSQLGAHYTDPATIMRLVEPVVQRPLLAEWAGHRALAAAALAKSKRHGDKAWRDAQAAFVSFLERLASYRVLDPACGSGNFLYLALKCLKDIEHQVNLDAETLGLERQLDVTGPHNVLGIELNEYAAELARVTVWIGELQWRIQRGYGFKTQPVLEPLDHIECRDAVLGADGREAVWPTADAVVGNPPFVGDKKMRGELGDAYTEALRAAYKGRVPGGADLVCCWFERGRAEIEAGRLLRAGLVATNSIRQGASREVLQAVLDTTRIFEVWPDEEWVNDGAAVRVSLVAFGHSEQRPQLAGHDVAAIYADLKAPTEGGELDFTAAHALPENAGASYFGYCLAGHFTIDAADAREWLLQPNPHGRSNAEVLAPIWNGADITRRPAERWAIDFGAELEAADAALFEAPFARVEHAVKPKREGNREANRAARWWRHGRARPELRRAGAGLARWIVTSETAKHRNFVWLPKGIAPEHKLVVFPRADDATFGLLSSRMHIAWTLRCGSTLEDRPVYTTSACFLPFPFPANLTPADTAHRRTEAIDGGALIPADLTPEVRTQAEAIARAAHRLVTLRDAWLNPPEWTDRVPEVVPLGMSVSPYPDRILAKPGFEKDIAKRTLTNLYNQRPAWLAQAHATLDLTVAAAYGWADYSAAMPDEEILRRLLALNLGRSVKP
;
A
#
# COMPACT_ATOMS: atom_id res chain seq x y z
N MET A 1 -2.28 1.72 -18.67
CA MET A 1 -3.72 1.50 -18.87
C MET A 1 -3.95 -0.01 -18.97
N PRO A 2 -4.42 -0.67 -17.93
CA PRO A 2 -4.93 -2.03 -18.04
C PRO A 2 -6.41 -1.96 -18.43
N ARG A 3 -6.75 -2.70 -19.47
CA ARG A 3 -8.14 -2.90 -19.88
C ARG A 3 -8.84 -3.70 -18.77
N HIS A 4 -9.83 -3.11 -18.14
CA HIS A 4 -10.82 -3.85 -17.36
C HIS A 4 -11.53 -4.84 -18.27
N ILE A 5 -11.27 -6.13 -18.06
CA ILE A 5 -12.12 -7.20 -18.57
C ILE A 5 -13.30 -7.27 -17.59
N THR A 6 -14.35 -6.54 -17.86
CA THR A 6 -15.67 -6.82 -17.32
C THR A 6 -16.15 -8.15 -17.95
N PRO A 7 -16.60 -9.15 -17.16
CA PRO A 7 -17.34 -10.27 -17.72
C PRO A 7 -18.61 -9.68 -18.32
N GLY A 8 -18.69 -9.67 -19.64
CA GLY A 8 -19.85 -9.18 -20.34
C GLY A 8 -21.09 -10.00 -19.95
N ALA A 9 -22.01 -9.37 -19.25
CA ALA A 9 -23.39 -9.82 -19.25
C ALA A 9 -23.85 -9.82 -20.70
N ALA A 10 -24.00 -11.00 -21.28
CA ALA A 10 -24.60 -11.14 -22.60
C ALA A 10 -26.04 -10.64 -22.51
N ALA A 11 -26.26 -9.40 -22.90
CA ALA A 11 -27.60 -8.88 -23.08
C ALA A 11 -28.36 -9.83 -24.02
N LEU A 12 -29.54 -10.24 -23.61
CA LEU A 12 -30.46 -10.97 -24.46
C LEU A 12 -30.80 -10.08 -25.67
N THR A 13 -30.14 -10.35 -26.80
CA THR A 13 -30.51 -9.67 -28.05
C THR A 13 -31.87 -10.22 -28.49
N PRO A 14 -32.72 -9.39 -29.11
CA PRO A 14 -34.06 -9.82 -29.59
C PRO A 14 -34.06 -10.90 -30.67
N SER A 15 -32.92 -11.43 -31.08
CA SER A 15 -32.83 -12.38 -32.21
C SER A 15 -32.88 -13.88 -31.84
N ASP A 16 -32.85 -14.25 -30.52
CA ASP A 16 -32.91 -15.67 -30.10
C ASP A 16 -34.32 -16.12 -29.62
N THR A 17 -35.33 -15.34 -29.92
CA THR A 17 -36.73 -15.74 -29.68
C THR A 17 -37.20 -16.58 -30.87
N THR A 18 -37.12 -17.88 -30.78
CA THR A 18 -38.12 -18.75 -31.38
C THR A 18 -39.47 -18.33 -30.83
N HIS A 19 -40.36 -17.80 -31.67
CA HIS A 19 -41.75 -17.40 -31.34
C HIS A 19 -42.58 -18.58 -30.84
N ALA A 20 -42.39 -18.97 -29.55
CA ALA A 20 -43.46 -19.62 -28.81
C ALA A 20 -44.43 -18.48 -28.41
N THR A 21 -45.68 -18.55 -28.84
CA THR A 21 -46.75 -17.64 -28.45
C THR A 21 -46.87 -17.71 -26.94
N LEU A 22 -46.27 -16.73 -26.18
CA LEU A 22 -46.42 -16.64 -24.74
C LEU A 22 -47.92 -16.57 -24.40
N ALA A 23 -48.44 -17.54 -23.67
CA ALA A 23 -49.82 -17.52 -23.16
C ALA A 23 -49.96 -16.30 -22.24
N THR A 24 -50.72 -15.29 -22.61
CA THR A 24 -50.92 -14.07 -21.83
C THR A 24 -52.08 -14.29 -20.84
N MET A 25 -51.85 -13.80 -19.59
CA MET A 25 -52.88 -13.77 -18.55
C MET A 25 -53.20 -12.32 -18.20
N GLN A 26 -54.48 -11.98 -18.02
CA GLN A 26 -54.89 -10.65 -17.56
C GLN A 26 -54.58 -10.49 -16.05
N ALA A 27 -54.03 -9.33 -15.65
CA ALA A 27 -53.69 -9.08 -14.25
C ALA A 27 -54.90 -9.19 -13.29
N SER A 28 -56.12 -8.81 -13.75
CA SER A 28 -57.34 -8.98 -12.98
C SER A 28 -57.73 -10.47 -12.74
N ASP A 29 -57.41 -11.37 -13.70
CA ASP A 29 -57.64 -12.78 -13.58
C ASP A 29 -56.60 -13.43 -12.63
N PHE A 30 -55.36 -12.96 -12.66
CA PHE A 30 -54.30 -13.36 -11.73
C PHE A 30 -54.69 -13.02 -10.29
N VAL A 31 -55.06 -11.77 -10.00
CA VAL A 31 -55.55 -11.36 -8.66
C VAL A 31 -56.74 -12.18 -8.20
N ARG A 32 -57.76 -12.35 -9.09
CA ARG A 32 -58.92 -13.17 -8.75
C ARG A 32 -58.58 -14.61 -8.42
N LYS A 33 -57.63 -15.21 -9.16
CA LYS A 33 -57.19 -16.59 -8.96
C LYS A 33 -56.45 -16.79 -7.63
N TRP A 34 -55.57 -15.84 -7.26
CA TRP A 34 -54.64 -16.00 -6.13
C TRP A 34 -55.04 -15.25 -4.86
N ARG A 35 -56.18 -14.51 -4.86
CA ARG A 35 -56.66 -13.82 -3.67
C ARG A 35 -56.93 -14.77 -2.51
N ALA A 36 -56.85 -14.28 -1.26
CA ALA A 36 -57.15 -15.04 -0.05
C ALA A 36 -58.52 -15.74 -0.13
N GLY A 37 -58.58 -17.02 0.26
CA GLY A 37 -59.75 -17.86 0.25
C GLY A 37 -60.15 -18.45 -1.13
N SER A 38 -59.30 -18.27 -2.17
CA SER A 38 -59.49 -18.96 -3.45
C SER A 38 -58.90 -20.38 -3.40
N ALA A 39 -59.42 -21.31 -4.21
CA ALA A 39 -58.94 -22.68 -4.31
C ALA A 39 -57.43 -22.75 -4.72
N ALA A 40 -56.94 -21.78 -5.51
CA ALA A 40 -55.55 -21.74 -5.88
C ALA A 40 -54.63 -21.26 -4.71
N ALA A 41 -55.14 -20.36 -3.86
CA ALA A 41 -54.43 -19.91 -2.67
C ALA A 41 -54.27 -21.02 -1.61
N GLU A 42 -55.15 -22.02 -1.59
CA GLU A 42 -55.13 -23.14 -0.68
C GLU A 42 -54.23 -24.31 -1.13
N LEU A 43 -53.61 -24.24 -2.31
CA LEU A 43 -52.62 -25.22 -2.77
C LEU A 43 -51.45 -25.31 -1.79
N ASN A 44 -50.88 -26.53 -1.65
CA ASN A 44 -49.69 -26.71 -0.85
C ASN A 44 -48.53 -25.79 -1.35
N GLU A 45 -47.56 -25.56 -0.50
CA GLU A 45 -46.49 -24.59 -0.75
C GLU A 45 -45.82 -24.82 -2.12
N ARG A 46 -45.38 -26.03 -2.41
CA ARG A 46 -44.67 -26.39 -3.65
C ARG A 46 -45.52 -26.27 -4.92
N ALA A 47 -46.71 -26.85 -4.94
CA ALA A 47 -47.58 -26.78 -6.14
C ALA A 47 -48.12 -25.37 -6.36
N GLY A 48 -48.38 -24.64 -5.27
CA GLY A 48 -48.83 -23.25 -5.32
C GLY A 48 -47.74 -22.30 -5.78
N ALA A 49 -46.48 -22.49 -5.35
CA ALA A 49 -45.34 -21.67 -5.74
C ALA A 49 -45.11 -21.67 -7.26
N GLN A 50 -44.92 -22.85 -7.85
CA GLN A 50 -44.66 -22.98 -9.31
C GLN A 50 -45.86 -22.45 -10.14
N ALA A 51 -47.10 -22.77 -9.77
CA ALA A 51 -48.26 -22.29 -10.48
C ALA A 51 -48.41 -20.75 -10.42
N HIS A 52 -48.18 -20.18 -9.22
CA HIS A 52 -48.21 -18.72 -9.03
C HIS A 52 -47.12 -18.02 -9.85
N PHE A 53 -45.92 -18.56 -9.85
CA PHE A 53 -44.77 -17.99 -10.57
C PHE A 53 -45.01 -18.00 -12.11
N ILE A 54 -45.51 -19.14 -12.67
CA ILE A 54 -45.82 -19.23 -14.08
C ILE A 54 -46.92 -18.21 -14.47
N ASP A 55 -47.98 -18.14 -13.65
CA ASP A 55 -49.05 -17.16 -13.92
C ASP A 55 -48.55 -15.70 -13.87
N LEU A 56 -47.63 -15.40 -12.93
CA LEU A 56 -46.99 -14.08 -12.84
C LEU A 56 -46.13 -13.80 -14.09
N CYS A 57 -45.35 -14.79 -14.57
CA CYS A 57 -44.60 -14.64 -15.84
C CYS A 57 -45.53 -14.30 -17.01
N ARG A 58 -46.71 -14.95 -17.09
CA ARG A 58 -47.72 -14.70 -18.11
C ARG A 58 -48.39 -13.30 -18.01
N VAL A 59 -48.66 -12.82 -16.79
CA VAL A 59 -49.13 -11.45 -16.56
C VAL A 59 -48.10 -10.42 -16.98
N LEU A 60 -46.83 -10.65 -16.62
CA LEU A 60 -45.73 -9.74 -16.94
C LEU A 60 -45.26 -9.88 -18.38
N GLY A 61 -45.63 -10.93 -19.12
CA GLY A 61 -45.13 -11.20 -20.47
C GLY A 61 -43.63 -11.42 -20.51
N VAL A 62 -43.09 -12.18 -19.54
CA VAL A 62 -41.68 -12.56 -19.42
C VAL A 62 -41.52 -14.05 -19.63
N ILE A 63 -40.27 -14.51 -19.86
CA ILE A 63 -39.96 -15.93 -20.07
C ILE A 63 -40.27 -16.77 -18.82
N GLU A 64 -40.76 -17.99 -19.04
CA GLU A 64 -40.97 -19.00 -17.99
C GLU A 64 -39.68 -19.83 -17.76
N PRO A 65 -39.48 -20.45 -16.55
CA PRO A 65 -38.33 -21.34 -16.30
C PRO A 65 -38.33 -22.55 -17.23
N GLY A 66 -37.17 -22.93 -17.75
CA GLY A 66 -37.03 -24.05 -18.69
C GLY A 66 -35.59 -24.49 -18.98
N ASP A 67 -34.59 -23.80 -18.43
CA ASP A 67 -33.17 -24.09 -18.62
C ASP A 67 -32.51 -24.38 -17.26
N PRO A 68 -32.10 -25.64 -16.96
CA PRO A 68 -31.51 -26.01 -15.68
C PRO A 68 -30.20 -25.27 -15.33
N GLU A 69 -29.47 -24.79 -16.30
CA GLU A 69 -28.18 -24.09 -16.06
C GLU A 69 -28.34 -22.57 -15.96
N ARG A 70 -29.45 -22.04 -16.47
CA ARG A 70 -29.63 -20.58 -16.58
C ARG A 70 -30.90 -20.07 -15.89
N TYR A 71 -32.02 -20.82 -16.01
CA TYR A 71 -33.32 -20.40 -15.49
C TYR A 71 -34.20 -21.61 -15.14
N CYS A 72 -34.32 -21.94 -13.88
CA CYS A 72 -34.99 -23.18 -13.47
C CYS A 72 -35.77 -23.04 -12.16
N PHE A 73 -36.75 -23.95 -12.00
CA PHE A 73 -37.37 -24.26 -10.71
C PHE A 73 -36.42 -25.09 -9.85
N GLU A 74 -36.56 -24.96 -8.54
CA GLU A 74 -35.92 -25.81 -7.51
C GLU A 74 -34.40 -25.92 -7.74
N ARG A 75 -33.71 -24.77 -7.90
CA ARG A 75 -32.26 -24.77 -7.95
C ARG A 75 -31.68 -25.36 -6.68
N GLY A 76 -31.04 -26.50 -6.78
CA GLY A 76 -30.48 -27.23 -5.67
C GLY A 76 -29.26 -28.04 -6.03
N VAL A 77 -28.60 -28.64 -5.07
CA VAL A 77 -27.48 -29.57 -5.28
C VAL A 77 -27.93 -31.00 -5.00
N THR A 78 -27.66 -31.91 -5.95
CA THR A 78 -27.88 -33.33 -5.76
C THR A 78 -26.91 -33.86 -4.72
N LYS A 79 -27.37 -34.22 -3.54
CA LYS A 79 -26.57 -34.86 -2.48
C LYS A 79 -26.12 -36.24 -2.98
N THR A 80 -24.83 -36.41 -3.25
CA THR A 80 -24.22 -37.67 -3.65
C THR A 80 -23.74 -38.41 -2.41
N GLY A 81 -24.32 -39.58 -2.08
CA GLY A 81 -23.74 -40.42 -1.02
C GLY A 81 -24.72 -41.28 -0.23
N THR A 82 -26.02 -41.27 -0.47
CA THR A 82 -26.99 -42.18 0.15
C THR A 82 -27.99 -42.68 -0.87
N ALA A 83 -28.54 -43.89 -0.65
CA ALA A 83 -29.43 -44.61 -1.57
C ALA A 83 -30.79 -43.92 -1.84
N SER A 84 -30.99 -42.68 -1.40
CA SER A 84 -32.08 -41.80 -1.78
C SER A 84 -31.51 -40.44 -2.19
N THR A 85 -31.54 -40.14 -3.47
CA THR A 85 -31.31 -38.78 -4.03
C THR A 85 -32.39 -37.84 -3.47
N ARG A 86 -32.10 -37.08 -2.44
CA ARG A 86 -32.94 -35.97 -1.99
C ARG A 86 -32.33 -34.70 -2.49
N THR A 87 -32.98 -34.01 -3.40
CA THR A 87 -32.62 -32.68 -3.84
C THR A 87 -33.26 -31.71 -2.86
N ASP A 88 -32.45 -31.12 -1.98
CA ASP A 88 -32.91 -29.97 -1.21
C ASP A 88 -32.67 -28.73 -2.06
N GLY A 89 -33.74 -28.00 -2.44
CA GLY A 89 -33.65 -26.79 -3.21
C GLY A 89 -33.04 -25.65 -2.38
N PHE A 90 -32.22 -24.85 -2.98
CA PHE A 90 -31.69 -23.61 -2.39
C PHE A 90 -32.59 -22.41 -2.68
N ALA A 91 -33.34 -22.47 -3.76
CA ALA A 91 -34.39 -21.50 -4.16
C ALA A 91 -35.47 -22.21 -4.97
N ASP A 92 -36.74 -21.79 -4.81
CA ASP A 92 -37.87 -22.31 -5.59
C ASP A 92 -37.75 -21.92 -7.08
N ASP A 93 -37.28 -20.68 -7.36
CA ASP A 93 -36.99 -20.17 -8.70
C ASP A 93 -35.64 -19.43 -8.71
N TRP A 94 -34.84 -19.63 -9.78
CA TRP A 94 -33.59 -18.97 -9.92
C TRP A 94 -33.30 -18.61 -11.40
N LEU A 95 -32.98 -17.33 -11.60
CA LEU A 95 -32.49 -16.81 -12.89
C LEU A 95 -31.08 -16.24 -12.71
N ARG A 96 -30.13 -16.84 -13.39
CA ARG A 96 -28.69 -16.51 -13.30
C ARG A 96 -28.42 -15.03 -13.54
N GLY A 97 -27.74 -14.38 -12.60
CA GLY A 97 -27.38 -12.96 -12.68
C GLY A 97 -28.53 -11.98 -12.49
N HIS A 98 -29.73 -12.45 -12.14
CA HIS A 98 -30.92 -11.63 -11.94
C HIS A 98 -31.48 -11.80 -10.54
N PHE A 99 -32.06 -12.96 -10.22
CA PHE A 99 -32.69 -13.17 -8.91
C PHE A 99 -32.63 -14.62 -8.45
N ALA A 100 -32.78 -14.80 -7.13
CA ALA A 100 -33.22 -16.02 -6.49
C ALA A 100 -34.51 -15.73 -5.75
N TRP A 101 -35.48 -16.65 -5.86
CA TRP A 101 -36.84 -16.48 -5.37
C TRP A 101 -37.25 -17.67 -4.49
N GLU A 102 -37.82 -17.36 -3.33
CA GLU A 102 -38.33 -18.38 -2.38
C GLU A 102 -39.76 -18.05 -1.99
N TYR A 103 -40.55 -19.09 -1.91
CA TYR A 103 -41.96 -19.01 -1.49
C TYR A 103 -42.16 -19.54 -0.08
N LYS A 104 -43.16 -19.02 0.60
CA LYS A 104 -43.71 -19.58 1.82
C LYS A 104 -45.25 -19.69 1.72
N ALA A 105 -45.81 -20.53 2.55
CA ALA A 105 -47.28 -20.62 2.66
C ALA A 105 -47.89 -19.26 3.07
N PRO A 106 -49.09 -18.90 2.57
CA PRO A 106 -49.74 -17.66 2.93
C PRO A 106 -49.82 -17.38 4.43
N GLY A 107 -49.44 -16.14 4.83
CA GLY A 107 -49.47 -15.70 6.23
C GLY A 107 -48.30 -16.19 7.07
N ARG A 108 -47.29 -16.87 6.47
CA ARG A 108 -46.05 -17.22 7.14
C ARG A 108 -45.04 -16.06 7.04
N SER A 109 -44.14 -15.96 8.03
CA SER A 109 -43.08 -14.96 8.00
C SER A 109 -42.14 -15.18 6.80
N LEU A 110 -41.96 -14.15 5.97
CA LEU A 110 -41.00 -14.15 4.85
C LEU A 110 -39.56 -13.98 5.29
N GLU A 111 -39.31 -13.56 6.52
CA GLU A 111 -37.96 -13.39 7.08
C GLU A 111 -37.15 -14.69 7.04
N GLY A 112 -37.79 -15.82 7.33
CA GLY A 112 -37.13 -17.15 7.26
C GLY A 112 -36.73 -17.53 5.84
N ALA A 113 -37.56 -17.19 4.84
CA ALA A 113 -37.26 -17.39 3.43
C ALA A 113 -36.07 -16.50 2.97
N LEU A 114 -36.05 -15.24 3.39
CA LEU A 114 -34.96 -14.32 3.07
C LEU A 114 -33.61 -14.81 3.68
N LYS A 115 -33.63 -15.22 4.95
CA LYS A 115 -32.45 -15.81 5.61
C LYS A 115 -31.93 -17.06 4.87
N GLN A 116 -32.83 -17.90 4.37
CA GLN A 116 -32.49 -19.07 3.55
C GLN A 116 -31.79 -18.63 2.25
N LEU A 117 -32.35 -17.69 1.49
CA LEU A 117 -31.72 -17.19 0.27
C LEU A 117 -30.35 -16.54 0.54
N MET A 118 -30.23 -15.74 1.59
CA MET A 118 -28.96 -15.15 2.00
C MET A 118 -27.89 -16.21 2.32
N MET A 119 -28.27 -17.28 3.02
CA MET A 119 -27.39 -18.38 3.40
C MET A 119 -26.85 -19.14 2.19
N TYR A 120 -27.68 -19.31 1.17
CA TYR A 120 -27.31 -20.01 -0.07
C TYR A 120 -27.01 -19.08 -1.25
N ALA A 121 -26.80 -17.78 -1.03
CA ALA A 121 -26.49 -16.83 -2.09
C ALA A 121 -25.24 -17.24 -2.89
N LEU A 122 -24.20 -17.79 -2.24
CA LEU A 122 -22.99 -18.22 -2.90
C LEU A 122 -23.20 -19.37 -3.91
N PRO A 123 -23.84 -20.50 -3.58
CA PRO A 123 -24.19 -21.52 -4.58
C PRO A 123 -25.17 -21.04 -5.66
N LEU A 124 -25.94 -20.00 -5.38
CA LEU A 124 -26.83 -19.34 -6.34
C LEU A 124 -26.11 -18.26 -7.20
N GLU A 125 -24.80 -18.21 -7.14
CA GLU A 125 -23.92 -17.27 -7.86
C GLU A 125 -24.15 -15.80 -7.46
N ASN A 126 -24.49 -15.53 -6.19
CA ASN A 126 -24.73 -14.21 -5.60
C ASN A 126 -25.68 -13.34 -6.45
N PRO A 127 -26.96 -13.71 -6.61
CA PRO A 127 -27.88 -12.96 -7.42
C PRO A 127 -28.09 -11.54 -6.86
N PRO A 128 -28.19 -10.50 -7.70
CA PRO A 128 -28.34 -9.12 -7.26
C PRO A 128 -29.69 -8.83 -6.58
N LEU A 129 -30.68 -9.72 -6.74
CA LEU A 129 -32.00 -9.60 -6.13
C LEU A 129 -32.39 -10.89 -5.43
N LEU A 130 -32.80 -10.78 -4.16
CA LEU A 130 -33.38 -11.87 -3.39
C LEU A 130 -34.87 -11.58 -3.22
N VAL A 131 -35.72 -12.47 -3.73
CA VAL A 131 -37.16 -12.26 -3.77
C VAL A 131 -37.84 -13.30 -2.89
N VAL A 132 -38.73 -12.86 -2.02
CA VAL A 132 -39.53 -13.75 -1.17
C VAL A 132 -41.02 -13.44 -1.34
N SER A 133 -41.84 -14.47 -1.34
CA SER A 133 -43.30 -14.30 -1.56
C SER A 133 -44.11 -15.31 -0.78
N ASP A 134 -45.28 -14.90 -0.30
CA ASP A 134 -46.32 -15.76 0.23
C ASP A 134 -47.53 -15.89 -0.72
N ARG A 135 -47.36 -15.51 -1.98
CA ARG A 135 -48.38 -15.43 -3.01
C ARG A 135 -49.36 -14.25 -2.87
N HIS A 136 -49.47 -13.62 -1.69
CA HIS A 136 -50.27 -12.41 -1.46
C HIS A 136 -49.38 -11.16 -1.50
N SER A 137 -48.12 -11.31 -1.25
CA SER A 137 -47.10 -10.26 -1.33
C SER A 137 -45.81 -10.75 -1.99
N ILE A 138 -45.13 -9.85 -2.68
CA ILE A 138 -43.81 -10.06 -3.27
C ILE A 138 -42.89 -9.03 -2.65
N GLU A 139 -41.84 -9.50 -1.93
CA GLU A 139 -40.81 -8.64 -1.38
C GLU A 139 -39.50 -8.84 -2.14
N VAL A 140 -38.99 -7.77 -2.68
CA VAL A 140 -37.71 -7.74 -3.41
C VAL A 140 -36.68 -7.09 -2.52
N HIS A 141 -35.62 -7.81 -2.18
CA HIS A 141 -34.46 -7.32 -1.42
C HIS A 141 -33.26 -7.17 -2.36
N THR A 142 -32.68 -5.99 -2.41
CA THR A 142 -31.50 -5.76 -3.25
C THR A 142 -30.26 -6.35 -2.57
N HIS A 143 -29.42 -7.01 -3.36
CA HIS A 143 -28.22 -7.71 -2.90
C HIS A 143 -26.99 -7.37 -3.76
N PHE A 144 -26.91 -6.12 -4.24
CA PHE A 144 -25.78 -5.64 -5.03
C PHE A 144 -24.56 -5.39 -4.16
N THR A 145 -23.40 -5.82 -4.63
CA THR A 145 -22.13 -5.57 -3.91
C THR A 145 -21.85 -4.07 -3.76
N GLY A 146 -21.51 -3.65 -2.56
CA GLY A 146 -21.12 -2.27 -2.24
C GLY A 146 -22.28 -1.26 -2.15
N THR A 147 -23.52 -1.75 -2.06
CA THR A 147 -24.70 -0.93 -1.81
C THR A 147 -25.49 -1.44 -0.60
N PRO A 148 -26.25 -0.60 0.12
CA PRO A 148 -27.15 -1.06 1.16
C PRO A 148 -28.26 -1.92 0.55
N SER A 149 -28.82 -2.87 1.32
CA SER A 149 -30.01 -3.60 0.91
C SER A 149 -31.24 -2.71 1.05
N GLU A 150 -32.02 -2.61 -0.03
CA GLU A 150 -33.34 -1.96 -0.03
C GLU A 150 -34.44 -3.01 -0.18
N ARG A 151 -35.55 -2.80 0.51
CA ARG A 151 -36.74 -3.67 0.47
C ARG A 151 -37.85 -2.98 -0.30
N HIS A 152 -38.35 -3.64 -1.35
CA HIS A 152 -39.52 -3.21 -2.12
C HIS A 152 -40.63 -4.24 -1.93
N VAL A 153 -41.81 -3.81 -1.56
CA VAL A 153 -42.98 -4.67 -1.29
C VAL A 153 -44.09 -4.36 -2.28
N PHE A 154 -44.62 -5.40 -2.90
CA PHE A 154 -45.75 -5.34 -3.84
C PHE A 154 -46.84 -6.29 -3.34
N ALA A 155 -48.02 -5.76 -3.09
CA ALA A 155 -49.19 -6.59 -2.79
C ALA A 155 -49.75 -7.24 -4.08
N LEU A 156 -50.46 -8.36 -3.91
CA LEU A 156 -51.08 -9.05 -5.06
C LEU A 156 -51.92 -8.10 -5.90
N GLU A 157 -52.75 -7.25 -5.25
CA GLU A 157 -53.62 -6.28 -5.89
C GLU A 157 -52.87 -5.24 -6.71
N ASP A 158 -51.67 -4.87 -6.29
CA ASP A 158 -50.82 -3.91 -6.99
C ASP A 158 -50.39 -4.38 -8.38
N THR A 159 -50.39 -5.69 -8.64
CA THR A 159 -50.05 -6.27 -9.94
C THR A 159 -51.01 -5.86 -11.05
N THR A 160 -52.14 -5.26 -10.74
CA THR A 160 -53.08 -4.66 -11.73
C THR A 160 -52.61 -3.31 -12.25
N ARG A 161 -51.67 -2.67 -11.57
CA ARG A 161 -51.13 -1.34 -11.92
C ARG A 161 -49.99 -1.46 -12.94
N PRO A 162 -50.07 -0.67 -14.07
CA PRO A 162 -49.05 -0.73 -15.12
C PRO A 162 -47.60 -0.37 -14.62
N ASP A 163 -47.47 0.60 -13.69
CA ASP A 163 -46.21 1.00 -13.11
C ASP A 163 -45.60 -0.12 -12.27
N VAL A 164 -46.39 -0.88 -11.50
CA VAL A 164 -45.96 -2.04 -10.75
C VAL A 164 -45.57 -3.19 -11.67
N GLN A 165 -46.35 -3.45 -12.72
CA GLN A 165 -45.97 -4.46 -13.72
C GLN A 165 -44.65 -4.14 -14.39
N GLN A 166 -44.43 -2.88 -14.76
CA GLN A 166 -43.17 -2.45 -15.32
C GLN A 166 -42.01 -2.66 -14.33
N ARG A 167 -42.22 -2.31 -13.05
CA ARG A 167 -41.22 -2.49 -12.01
C ARG A 167 -40.93 -3.98 -11.77
N LEU A 168 -41.91 -4.84 -11.71
CA LEU A 168 -41.75 -6.28 -11.58
C LEU A 168 -41.06 -6.92 -12.80
N ARG A 169 -41.41 -6.47 -14.04
CA ARG A 169 -40.72 -6.92 -15.27
C ARG A 169 -39.19 -6.67 -15.23
N ALA A 170 -38.78 -5.58 -14.57
CA ALA A 170 -37.34 -5.25 -14.44
C ALA A 170 -36.54 -6.34 -13.70
N LEU A 171 -37.17 -7.20 -12.87
CA LEU A 171 -36.51 -8.36 -12.26
C LEU A 171 -35.91 -9.30 -13.32
N TRP A 172 -36.58 -9.49 -14.46
CA TRP A 172 -36.16 -10.33 -15.59
C TRP A 172 -35.32 -9.59 -16.62
N LEU A 173 -35.63 -8.31 -16.89
CA LEU A 173 -35.08 -7.60 -18.06
C LEU A 173 -33.98 -6.62 -17.68
N GLU A 174 -34.05 -6.02 -16.50
CA GLU A 174 -33.15 -4.94 -16.08
C GLU A 174 -33.00 -4.90 -14.55
N PRO A 175 -32.38 -5.94 -13.93
CA PRO A 175 -32.26 -6.02 -12.46
C PRO A 175 -31.53 -4.79 -11.87
N ASP A 176 -30.62 -4.15 -12.62
CA ASP A 176 -29.93 -2.91 -12.21
C ASP A 176 -30.89 -1.71 -11.96
N ALA A 177 -32.15 -1.77 -12.47
CA ALA A 177 -33.16 -0.77 -12.14
C ALA A 177 -33.52 -0.74 -10.64
N PHE A 178 -33.22 -1.80 -9.90
CA PHE A 178 -33.37 -1.88 -8.44
C PHE A 178 -32.12 -1.44 -7.67
N LYS A 179 -31.00 -1.20 -8.34
CA LYS A 179 -29.75 -0.87 -7.67
C LYS A 179 -29.89 0.46 -6.92
N PRO A 180 -29.57 0.47 -5.61
CA PRO A 180 -29.61 1.68 -4.81
C PRO A 180 -28.70 2.77 -5.39
N LYS A 181 -29.15 4.01 -5.35
CA LYS A 181 -28.42 5.16 -5.91
C LYS A 181 -27.21 5.56 -5.07
N ARG A 182 -27.22 5.24 -3.77
CA ARG A 182 -26.15 5.55 -2.84
C ARG A 182 -25.34 4.28 -2.56
N SER A 183 -24.02 4.40 -2.65
CA SER A 183 -23.12 3.31 -2.25
C SER A 183 -22.95 3.27 -0.72
N THR A 184 -22.56 2.11 -0.19
CA THR A 184 -22.11 1.96 1.20
C THR A 184 -21.03 2.97 1.57
N ARG A 185 -20.13 3.25 0.62
CA ARG A 185 -19.07 4.25 0.78
C ARG A 185 -19.62 5.67 0.98
N ASP A 186 -20.59 6.11 0.15
CA ASP A 186 -21.17 7.46 0.26
C ASP A 186 -21.83 7.68 1.63
N ILE A 187 -22.56 6.67 2.12
CA ILE A 187 -23.21 6.70 3.45
C ILE A 187 -22.15 6.80 4.54
N THR A 188 -21.09 5.99 4.43
CA THR A 188 -20.02 5.96 5.43
C THR A 188 -19.24 7.27 5.45
N GLU A 189 -18.92 7.86 4.29
CA GLU A 189 -18.23 9.16 4.21
C GLU A 189 -19.09 10.31 4.79
N GLU A 190 -20.40 10.26 4.66
CA GLU A 190 -21.32 11.25 5.25
C GLU A 190 -21.36 11.12 6.78
N ALA A 191 -21.51 9.89 7.29
CA ALA A 191 -21.42 9.58 8.71
C ALA A 191 -20.10 10.08 9.30
N ALA A 192 -18.99 9.80 8.58
CA ALA A 192 -17.64 10.24 8.89
C ALA A 192 -17.52 11.72 9.11
N ARG A 193 -18.00 12.49 8.17
CA ARG A 193 -17.92 13.97 8.22
C ARG A 193 -18.72 14.53 9.39
N THR A 194 -19.88 13.98 9.68
CA THR A 194 -20.76 14.42 10.77
C THR A 194 -20.10 14.21 12.12
N PHE A 195 -19.51 13.04 12.36
CA PHE A 195 -18.81 12.71 13.59
C PHE A 195 -17.51 13.51 13.75
N ALA A 196 -16.70 13.66 12.71
CA ALA A 196 -15.48 14.45 12.75
C ALA A 196 -15.75 15.90 13.13
N GLY A 197 -16.78 16.52 12.54
CA GLY A 197 -17.17 17.89 12.90
C GLY A 197 -17.64 18.02 14.35
N THR A 198 -18.32 17.00 14.89
CA THR A 198 -18.72 16.97 16.31
C THR A 198 -17.50 16.80 17.22
N ALA A 199 -16.59 15.91 16.88
CA ALA A 199 -15.34 15.72 17.62
C ALA A 199 -14.48 16.99 17.68
N GLU A 200 -14.36 17.71 16.55
CA GLU A 200 -13.62 18.99 16.50
C GLU A 200 -14.23 20.05 17.42
N ARG A 201 -15.55 20.19 17.43
CA ARG A 201 -16.25 21.16 18.31
C ARG A 201 -16.07 20.81 19.78
N LEU A 202 -16.26 19.55 20.17
CA LEU A 202 -16.10 19.10 21.55
C LEU A 202 -14.66 19.32 22.04
N ARG A 203 -13.65 19.07 21.22
CA ARG A 203 -12.26 19.38 21.56
C ARG A 203 -12.00 20.88 21.67
N ALA A 204 -12.55 21.68 20.77
CA ALA A 204 -12.44 23.13 20.83
C ALA A 204 -13.09 23.70 22.10
N SER A 205 -14.11 23.04 22.69
CA SER A 205 -14.70 23.38 23.96
C SER A 205 -13.90 22.92 25.21
N GLY A 206 -12.74 22.24 24.99
CA GLY A 206 -11.84 21.82 26.08
C GLY A 206 -12.11 20.42 26.61
N VAL A 207 -12.96 19.61 25.95
CA VAL A 207 -13.18 18.19 26.32
C VAL A 207 -11.95 17.36 25.92
N ALA A 208 -11.50 16.50 26.84
CA ALA A 208 -10.35 15.62 26.57
C ALA A 208 -10.56 14.75 25.33
N PRO A 209 -9.56 14.62 24.45
CA PRO A 209 -9.70 13.82 23.22
C PRO A 209 -10.16 12.38 23.45
N ALA A 210 -9.66 11.71 24.50
CA ALA A 210 -10.06 10.36 24.87
C ALA A 210 -11.56 10.27 25.23
N GLN A 211 -12.08 11.24 26.02
CA GLN A 211 -13.50 11.31 26.38
C GLN A 211 -14.40 11.54 25.17
N VAL A 212 -14.00 12.47 24.26
CA VAL A 212 -14.74 12.74 23.02
C VAL A 212 -14.84 11.47 22.18
N SER A 213 -13.74 10.80 22.01
CA SER A 213 -13.63 9.61 21.18
C SER A 213 -14.46 8.45 21.75
N HIS A 214 -14.32 8.17 23.03
CA HIS A 214 -15.06 7.11 23.71
C HIS A 214 -16.59 7.33 23.63
N PHE A 215 -17.05 8.55 23.94
CA PHE A 215 -18.46 8.90 23.84
C PHE A 215 -19.02 8.73 22.40
N LEU A 216 -18.30 9.22 21.40
CA LEU A 216 -18.74 9.11 20.01
C LEU A 216 -18.74 7.64 19.54
N THR A 217 -17.82 6.81 20.02
CA THR A 217 -17.82 5.37 19.73
C THR A 217 -19.02 4.67 20.35
N GLN A 218 -19.41 5.02 21.58
CA GLN A 218 -20.63 4.52 22.21
C GLN A 218 -21.90 4.93 21.42
N CYS A 219 -22.00 6.20 20.99
CA CYS A 219 -23.10 6.67 20.15
C CYS A 219 -23.19 5.92 18.81
N LEU A 220 -22.07 5.75 18.16
CA LEU A 220 -21.96 5.04 16.89
C LEU A 220 -22.46 3.59 17.03
N PHE A 221 -22.01 2.90 18.08
CA PHE A 221 -22.46 1.53 18.33
C PHE A 221 -23.97 1.46 18.61
N CYS A 222 -24.55 2.44 19.32
CA CYS A 222 -25.99 2.52 19.55
C CYS A 222 -26.78 2.69 18.23
N PHE A 223 -26.34 3.56 17.33
CA PHE A 223 -26.98 3.72 16.02
C PHE A 223 -26.91 2.42 15.21
N PHE A 224 -25.77 1.77 15.19
CA PHE A 224 -25.63 0.47 14.55
C PHE A 224 -26.55 -0.58 15.18
N ALA A 225 -26.55 -0.69 16.50
CA ALA A 225 -27.30 -1.71 17.25
C ALA A 225 -28.81 -1.57 17.06
N GLU A 226 -29.34 -0.33 16.93
CA GLU A 226 -30.77 -0.15 16.68
C GLU A 226 -31.15 -0.49 15.23
N ASP A 227 -30.32 -0.12 14.24
CA ASP A 227 -30.58 -0.42 12.84
C ASP A 227 -30.52 -1.91 12.49
N VAL A 228 -29.72 -2.67 13.26
CA VAL A 228 -29.66 -4.14 13.09
C VAL A 228 -30.62 -4.91 14.02
N GLY A 229 -31.41 -4.21 14.83
CA GLY A 229 -32.42 -4.83 15.71
C GLY A 229 -31.85 -5.45 17.00
N LEU A 230 -30.65 -5.10 17.42
CA LEU A 230 -30.08 -5.46 18.72
C LEU A 230 -30.58 -4.57 19.84
N LEU A 231 -30.95 -3.34 19.54
CA LEU A 231 -31.72 -2.46 20.43
C LEU A 231 -33.19 -2.35 19.94
N PRO A 232 -34.12 -2.04 20.83
CA PRO A 232 -35.52 -1.77 20.43
C PRO A 232 -35.57 -0.70 19.33
N ALA A 233 -36.48 -0.89 18.38
CA ALA A 233 -36.57 -0.08 17.17
C ALA A 233 -36.56 1.42 17.47
N ARG A 234 -35.55 2.12 16.89
CA ARG A 234 -35.39 3.58 16.99
C ARG A 234 -35.27 4.09 18.42
N LEU A 235 -34.72 3.31 19.36
CA LEU A 235 -34.60 3.69 20.77
C LEU A 235 -33.65 4.87 20.94
N PHE A 236 -32.45 4.80 20.36
CA PHE A 236 -31.44 5.85 20.46
C PHE A 236 -31.81 7.08 19.63
N GLU A 237 -32.43 6.89 18.44
CA GLU A 237 -33.00 7.97 17.63
C GLU A 237 -34.09 8.73 18.40
N ARG A 238 -35.04 8.01 19.04
CA ARG A 238 -36.05 8.64 19.90
C ARG A 238 -35.42 9.42 21.05
N LEU A 239 -34.41 8.86 21.70
CA LEU A 239 -33.68 9.49 22.78
C LEU A 239 -33.05 10.81 22.32
N VAL A 240 -32.31 10.80 21.21
CA VAL A 240 -31.69 12.00 20.64
C VAL A 240 -32.75 13.01 20.20
N GLY A 241 -33.90 12.54 19.68
CA GLY A 241 -34.99 13.39 19.25
C GLY A 241 -35.73 14.11 20.39
N ILE A 242 -35.81 13.48 21.58
CA ILE A 242 -36.48 14.01 22.78
C ILE A 242 -35.52 14.87 23.62
N ALA A 243 -34.21 14.60 23.57
CA ALA A 243 -33.19 15.33 24.34
C ALA A 243 -32.94 16.71 23.71
N ILE A 244 -33.92 17.61 23.86
CA ILE A 244 -33.89 18.97 23.29
C ILE A 244 -33.01 19.96 24.06
N THR A 245 -32.54 19.60 25.28
CA THR A 245 -31.61 20.43 26.05
C THR A 245 -30.28 19.71 26.27
N PRO A 246 -29.16 20.45 26.38
CA PRO A 246 -27.84 19.88 26.66
C PRO A 246 -27.78 18.99 27.93
N GLU A 247 -28.52 19.34 28.95
CA GLU A 247 -28.58 18.62 30.23
C GLU A 247 -29.28 17.26 30.05
N LEU A 248 -30.40 17.23 29.31
CA LEU A 248 -31.09 15.99 28.99
C LEU A 248 -30.22 15.08 28.08
N MET A 249 -29.54 15.71 27.12
CA MET A 249 -28.63 14.97 26.22
C MET A 249 -27.38 14.41 26.92
N ARG A 250 -27.01 14.96 28.06
CA ARG A 250 -25.98 14.39 28.94
C ARG A 250 -26.52 13.24 29.78
N ALA A 251 -27.70 13.42 30.40
CA ALA A 251 -28.25 12.47 31.36
C ALA A 251 -28.87 11.19 30.73
N GLN A 252 -29.54 11.32 29.61
CA GLN A 252 -30.30 10.20 29.03
C GLN A 252 -29.41 9.15 28.33
N PRO A 253 -28.41 9.53 27.49
CA PRO A 253 -27.45 8.57 26.97
C PRO A 253 -26.72 7.80 28.07
N GLY A 254 -26.29 8.50 29.15
CA GLY A 254 -25.63 7.85 30.28
C GLY A 254 -26.47 6.72 30.87
N LYS A 255 -27.77 6.95 31.10
CA LYS A 255 -28.72 5.92 31.62
C LYS A 255 -28.91 4.77 30.64
N LEU A 256 -28.95 5.04 29.32
CA LEU A 256 -29.03 3.97 28.31
C LEU A 256 -27.74 3.15 28.31
N PHE A 257 -26.58 3.77 28.37
CA PHE A 257 -25.29 3.08 28.42
C PHE A 257 -25.15 2.23 29.71
N GLU A 258 -25.68 2.69 30.85
CA GLU A 258 -25.79 1.88 32.08
C GLU A 258 -26.69 0.64 31.85
N ALA A 259 -27.86 0.84 31.24
CA ALA A 259 -28.73 -0.28 30.89
C ALA A 259 -28.08 -1.28 29.90
N MET A 260 -27.28 -0.79 28.96
CA MET A 260 -26.53 -1.65 28.03
C MET A 260 -25.37 -2.40 28.73
N ARG A 261 -24.74 -1.76 29.72
CA ARG A 261 -23.67 -2.37 30.53
C ARG A 261 -24.16 -3.53 31.39
N GLU A 262 -25.36 -3.44 31.94
CA GLU A 262 -25.89 -4.38 32.96
C GLU A 262 -27.00 -5.28 32.39
N GLY A 263 -27.59 -4.89 31.28
CA GLY A 263 -28.87 -5.41 30.79
C GLY A 263 -30.02 -4.87 31.65
N GLY A 264 -31.26 -4.88 31.12
CA GLY A 264 -32.42 -4.48 31.91
C GLY A 264 -33.44 -3.65 31.15
N LEU A 265 -33.99 -2.62 31.81
CA LEU A 265 -35.00 -1.74 31.24
C LEU A 265 -34.50 -0.31 31.10
N PHE A 266 -34.74 0.31 29.94
CA PHE A 266 -34.64 1.73 29.73
C PHE A 266 -36.03 2.30 29.43
N GLY A 267 -36.65 2.94 30.39
CA GLY A 267 -38.06 3.25 30.35
C GLY A 267 -38.92 1.98 30.38
N VAL A 268 -39.63 1.73 29.30
CA VAL A 268 -40.43 0.48 29.10
C VAL A 268 -39.78 -0.50 28.13
N ASP A 269 -38.69 -0.11 27.50
CA ASP A 269 -37.99 -0.92 26.49
C ASP A 269 -36.96 -1.84 27.18
N ALA A 270 -36.93 -3.13 26.82
CA ALA A 270 -35.93 -4.08 27.28
C ALA A 270 -34.64 -3.90 26.52
N VAL A 271 -33.55 -3.68 27.23
CA VAL A 271 -32.21 -3.50 26.69
C VAL A 271 -31.37 -4.76 26.97
N PRO A 272 -30.81 -5.40 25.94
CA PRO A 272 -29.92 -6.56 26.14
C PRO A 272 -28.62 -6.18 26.87
N TRP A 273 -27.96 -7.19 27.40
CA TRP A 273 -26.63 -7.03 28.03
C TRP A 273 -25.52 -7.07 26.99
N PHE A 274 -24.72 -5.97 26.91
CA PHE A 274 -23.57 -5.82 26.01
C PHE A 274 -22.25 -5.95 26.81
N ASN A 275 -21.70 -7.14 26.91
CA ASN A 275 -20.54 -7.47 27.76
C ASN A 275 -19.17 -7.10 27.16
N GLY A 276 -19.10 -6.34 26.08
CA GLY A 276 -17.85 -6.11 25.33
C GLY A 276 -16.87 -5.12 25.92
N GLY A 277 -17.10 -4.56 27.12
CA GLY A 277 -16.23 -3.54 27.71
C GLY A 277 -16.51 -2.10 27.24
N LEU A 278 -17.15 -1.89 26.08
CA LEU A 278 -17.44 -0.57 25.51
C LEU A 278 -18.24 0.35 26.47
N PHE A 279 -19.12 -0.21 27.28
CA PHE A 279 -19.95 0.52 28.23
C PHE A 279 -19.46 0.45 29.69
N GLN A 280 -18.24 -0.06 29.95
CA GLN A 280 -17.67 -0.10 31.31
C GLN A 280 -17.42 1.29 31.88
N HIS A 281 -16.92 2.19 31.05
CA HIS A 281 -16.75 3.61 31.39
C HIS A 281 -17.84 4.43 30.68
N ILE A 282 -18.56 5.24 31.46
CA ILE A 282 -19.63 6.08 30.94
C ILE A 282 -19.32 7.51 31.34
N ASP A 283 -18.86 8.32 30.39
CA ASP A 283 -18.51 9.70 30.58
C ASP A 283 -19.02 10.55 29.42
N VAL A 284 -20.27 10.99 29.53
CA VAL A 284 -20.93 11.81 28.52
C VAL A 284 -20.45 13.25 28.64
N PRO A 285 -19.80 13.84 27.63
CA PRO A 285 -19.31 15.23 27.68
C PRO A 285 -20.47 16.24 27.70
N ALA A 286 -20.16 17.47 28.07
CA ALA A 286 -21.11 18.57 27.93
C ALA A 286 -21.30 18.90 26.45
N LEU A 287 -22.51 18.76 25.95
CA LEU A 287 -22.90 18.99 24.56
C LEU A 287 -23.58 20.36 24.42
N VAL A 288 -23.40 20.99 23.26
CA VAL A 288 -24.15 22.19 22.88
C VAL A 288 -25.25 21.85 21.85
N ALA A 289 -26.20 22.74 21.63
CA ALA A 289 -27.34 22.51 20.72
C ALA A 289 -26.91 22.07 19.30
N GLN A 290 -25.77 22.55 18.85
CA GLN A 290 -25.21 22.17 17.53
C GLN A 290 -24.73 20.72 17.50
N ASP A 291 -24.19 20.21 18.63
CA ASP A 291 -23.76 18.82 18.73
C ASP A 291 -24.97 17.86 18.77
N VAL A 292 -26.01 18.25 19.50
CA VAL A 292 -27.30 17.52 19.51
C VAL A 292 -27.90 17.45 18.10
N ALA A 293 -27.90 18.57 17.38
CA ALA A 293 -28.39 18.60 16.00
C ALA A 293 -27.56 17.72 15.06
N ALA A 294 -26.25 17.65 15.25
CA ALA A 294 -25.37 16.77 14.48
C ALA A 294 -25.64 15.28 14.78
N LEU A 295 -25.79 14.90 16.06
CA LEU A 295 -26.16 13.52 16.42
C LEU A 295 -27.54 13.13 15.89
N LYS A 296 -28.49 14.07 15.89
CA LYS A 296 -29.80 13.86 15.29
C LYS A 296 -29.74 13.69 13.77
N ALA A 297 -28.87 14.43 13.08
CA ALA A 297 -28.62 14.22 11.65
C ALA A 297 -28.00 12.84 11.39
N ALA A 298 -27.05 12.42 12.25
CA ALA A 298 -26.43 11.11 12.17
C ALA A 298 -27.44 9.96 12.39
N SER A 299 -28.45 10.11 13.25
CA SER A 299 -29.46 9.09 13.51
C SER A 299 -30.37 8.79 12.31
N ASN A 300 -30.37 9.63 11.27
CA ASN A 300 -31.14 9.39 10.04
C ASN A 300 -30.34 8.59 8.98
N LEU A 301 -29.10 8.24 9.23
CA LEU A 301 -28.28 7.43 8.32
C LEU A 301 -28.58 5.95 8.52
N ASN A 302 -28.36 5.14 7.48
CA ASN A 302 -28.47 3.68 7.60
C ASN A 302 -27.15 3.10 8.11
N TRP A 303 -27.05 2.88 9.42
CA TRP A 303 -25.84 2.37 10.08
C TRP A 303 -25.59 0.88 9.87
N SER A 304 -26.63 0.09 9.52
CA SER A 304 -26.45 -1.33 9.19
C SER A 304 -25.59 -1.51 7.94
N ALA A 305 -25.55 -0.51 7.05
CA ALA A 305 -24.82 -0.54 5.79
C ALA A 305 -23.43 0.15 5.86
N ILE A 306 -23.00 0.64 7.02
CA ILE A 306 -21.71 1.32 7.15
C ILE A 306 -20.56 0.33 7.07
N ASP A 307 -19.48 0.67 6.35
CA ASP A 307 -18.27 -0.14 6.28
C ASP A 307 -17.41 0.05 7.54
N PRO A 308 -17.19 -1.01 8.36
CA PRO A 308 -16.39 -0.92 9.58
C PRO A 308 -14.97 -0.44 9.34
N SER A 309 -14.38 -0.74 8.17
CA SER A 309 -13.01 -0.33 7.83
C SER A 309 -12.85 1.19 7.71
N ILE A 310 -13.92 1.91 7.46
CA ILE A 310 -13.90 3.36 7.33
C ILE A 310 -13.95 4.06 8.71
N PHE A 311 -14.35 3.35 9.76
CA PHE A 311 -14.32 3.91 11.12
C PHE A 311 -12.93 4.38 11.55
N GLY A 312 -11.87 3.66 11.16
CA GLY A 312 -10.49 4.09 11.37
C GLY A 312 -10.19 5.47 10.80
N THR A 313 -10.63 5.72 9.56
CA THR A 313 -10.45 7.02 8.89
C THR A 313 -11.22 8.14 9.58
N LEU A 314 -12.41 7.84 10.11
CA LEU A 314 -13.25 8.78 10.87
C LEU A 314 -12.52 9.40 12.03
N PHE A 315 -11.82 8.58 12.76
CA PHE A 315 -11.20 8.94 14.03
C PHE A 315 -9.75 9.40 13.87
N GLU A 316 -9.05 8.96 12.82
CA GLU A 316 -7.75 9.55 12.45
C GLU A 316 -7.88 11.06 12.17
N ARG A 317 -8.93 11.48 11.48
CA ARG A 317 -9.22 12.92 11.27
C ARG A 317 -9.57 13.65 12.56
N GLY A 318 -10.09 12.93 13.54
CA GLY A 318 -10.39 13.43 14.87
C GLY A 318 -9.17 13.56 15.81
N LEU A 319 -8.05 12.85 15.54
CA LEU A 319 -6.82 12.93 16.31
C LEU A 319 -6.05 14.24 16.04
N ASP A 320 -5.22 14.64 17.01
CA ASP A 320 -4.33 15.79 16.87
C ASP A 320 -3.47 15.66 15.60
N PRO A 321 -3.55 16.62 14.65
CA PRO A 321 -2.76 16.55 13.41
C PRO A 321 -1.24 16.42 13.65
N SER A 322 -0.73 16.93 14.79
CA SER A 322 0.68 16.84 15.17
C SER A 322 1.11 15.42 15.58
N LYS A 323 0.16 14.57 15.98
CA LYS A 323 0.41 13.17 16.38
C LYS A 323 0.09 12.15 15.29
N ARG A 324 -0.57 12.55 14.19
CA ARG A 324 -0.93 11.65 13.09
C ARG A 324 0.28 10.97 12.46
N SER A 325 1.35 11.73 12.21
CA SER A 325 2.59 11.19 11.62
C SER A 325 3.40 10.33 12.59
N GLN A 326 3.24 10.53 13.91
CA GLN A 326 4.00 9.81 14.92
C GLN A 326 3.46 8.42 15.22
N LEU A 327 2.16 8.19 15.00
CA LEU A 327 1.47 6.96 15.41
C LEU A 327 1.27 5.96 14.26
N GLY A 328 1.73 6.26 13.03
CA GLY A 328 1.57 5.36 11.89
C GLY A 328 0.11 5.09 11.49
N ALA A 329 -0.81 5.93 11.96
CA ALA A 329 -2.25 5.79 11.73
C ALA A 329 -2.59 6.14 10.27
N HIS A 330 -2.47 5.16 9.37
CA HIS A 330 -2.76 5.28 7.95
C HIS A 330 -3.86 4.29 7.56
N TYR A 331 -4.95 4.82 7.02
CA TYR A 331 -6.03 3.98 6.46
C TYR A 331 -5.48 3.07 5.36
N THR A 332 -5.76 1.78 5.49
CA THR A 332 -5.46 0.78 4.46
C THR A 332 -6.77 0.35 3.80
N ASP A 333 -6.89 0.51 2.49
CA ASP A 333 -8.10 0.11 1.78
C ASP A 333 -8.29 -1.43 1.80
N PRO A 334 -9.56 -1.91 1.83
CA PRO A 334 -9.85 -3.33 1.95
C PRO A 334 -9.22 -4.21 0.85
N ALA A 335 -9.14 -3.72 -0.39
CA ALA A 335 -8.56 -4.49 -1.49
C ALA A 335 -7.05 -4.70 -1.28
N THR A 336 -6.37 -3.70 -0.77
CA THR A 336 -4.94 -3.80 -0.42
C THR A 336 -4.72 -4.73 0.77
N ILE A 337 -5.56 -4.70 1.81
CA ILE A 337 -5.49 -5.64 2.93
C ILE A 337 -5.65 -7.08 2.43
N MET A 338 -6.61 -7.33 1.55
CA MET A 338 -6.86 -8.67 1.02
C MET A 338 -5.68 -9.23 0.23
N ARG A 339 -4.84 -8.41 -0.41
CA ARG A 339 -3.59 -8.85 -1.06
C ARG A 339 -2.59 -9.49 -0.09
N LEU A 340 -2.72 -9.25 1.22
CA LEU A 340 -1.94 -9.93 2.26
C LEU A 340 -2.73 -11.04 2.95
N VAL A 341 -4.02 -10.82 3.23
CA VAL A 341 -4.86 -11.82 3.90
C VAL A 341 -5.08 -13.07 3.03
N GLU A 342 -5.28 -12.89 1.72
CA GLU A 342 -5.46 -14.03 0.82
C GLU A 342 -4.28 -15.01 0.81
N PRO A 343 -3.03 -14.59 0.54
CA PRO A 343 -1.91 -15.54 0.48
C PRO A 343 -1.48 -16.06 1.86
N VAL A 344 -1.70 -15.31 2.93
CA VAL A 344 -1.24 -15.66 4.29
C VAL A 344 -2.26 -16.51 5.04
N VAL A 345 -3.57 -16.26 4.85
CA VAL A 345 -4.66 -16.90 5.59
C VAL A 345 -5.55 -17.75 4.68
N GLN A 346 -6.13 -17.15 3.63
CA GLN A 346 -7.19 -17.79 2.85
C GLN A 346 -6.70 -18.99 2.02
N ARG A 347 -5.72 -18.79 1.16
CA ARG A 347 -5.23 -19.83 0.25
C ARG A 347 -4.70 -21.05 0.99
N PRO A 348 -3.90 -20.92 2.09
CA PRO A 348 -3.45 -22.07 2.87
C PRO A 348 -4.59 -22.88 3.49
N LEU A 349 -5.57 -22.21 4.10
CA LEU A 349 -6.71 -22.89 4.71
C LEU A 349 -7.61 -23.58 3.69
N LEU A 350 -7.83 -22.98 2.52
CA LEU A 350 -8.57 -23.62 1.44
C LEU A 350 -7.82 -24.83 0.86
N ALA A 351 -6.48 -24.79 0.82
CA ALA A 351 -5.67 -25.95 0.44
C ALA A 351 -5.75 -27.08 1.48
N GLU A 352 -5.72 -26.75 2.80
CA GLU A 352 -5.95 -27.72 3.88
C GLU A 352 -7.36 -28.34 3.75
N TRP A 353 -8.39 -27.51 3.51
CA TRP A 353 -9.75 -27.98 3.27
C TRP A 353 -9.85 -28.94 2.08
N ALA A 354 -9.20 -28.63 0.96
CA ALA A 354 -9.22 -29.51 -0.20
C ALA A 354 -8.72 -30.92 0.14
N GLY A 355 -7.71 -31.06 1.01
CA GLY A 355 -7.24 -32.33 1.55
C GLY A 355 -8.30 -33.07 2.39
N HIS A 356 -8.91 -32.37 3.34
CA HIS A 356 -9.96 -32.91 4.21
C HIS A 356 -11.21 -33.30 3.40
N ARG A 357 -11.61 -32.49 2.43
CA ARG A 357 -12.71 -32.76 1.49
C ARG A 357 -12.46 -34.04 0.67
N ALA A 358 -11.24 -34.24 0.18
CA ALA A 358 -10.87 -35.46 -0.54
C ALA A 358 -10.95 -36.70 0.35
N LEU A 359 -10.50 -36.60 1.61
CA LEU A 359 -10.63 -37.68 2.61
C LEU A 359 -12.10 -38.01 2.89
N ALA A 360 -12.94 -36.98 3.12
CA ALA A 360 -14.35 -37.15 3.33
C ALA A 360 -15.06 -37.83 2.13
N ALA A 361 -14.78 -37.34 0.90
CA ALA A 361 -15.33 -37.94 -0.32
C ALA A 361 -14.91 -39.41 -0.51
N ALA A 362 -13.63 -39.74 -0.24
CA ALA A 362 -13.13 -41.11 -0.33
C ALA A 362 -13.76 -42.04 0.72
N ALA A 363 -14.11 -41.53 1.92
CA ALA A 363 -14.82 -42.25 2.92
C ALA A 363 -16.29 -42.47 2.50
N LEU A 364 -16.97 -41.42 2.01
CA LEU A 364 -18.36 -41.52 1.53
C LEU A 364 -18.55 -42.46 0.36
N ALA A 365 -17.55 -42.60 -0.52
CA ALA A 365 -17.60 -43.58 -1.62
C ALA A 365 -17.73 -45.04 -1.12
N LYS A 366 -17.40 -45.31 0.16
CA LYS A 366 -17.53 -46.64 0.82
C LYS A 366 -18.77 -46.72 1.67
N SER A 367 -19.48 -45.62 1.91
CA SER A 367 -20.69 -45.59 2.76
C SER A 367 -21.86 -46.22 2.02
N LYS A 368 -22.63 -47.03 2.75
CA LYS A 368 -23.83 -47.68 2.22
C LYS A 368 -25.12 -47.07 2.78
N ARG A 369 -25.04 -46.34 3.88
CA ARG A 369 -26.18 -45.67 4.53
C ARG A 369 -25.69 -44.54 5.40
N HIS A 370 -26.55 -43.54 5.62
CA HIS A 370 -26.33 -42.45 6.55
C HIS A 370 -26.05 -43.01 7.95
N GLY A 371 -25.02 -42.47 8.65
CA GLY A 371 -24.65 -42.87 10.00
C GLY A 371 -23.84 -44.17 10.11
N ASP A 372 -23.46 -44.85 9.01
CA ASP A 372 -22.55 -45.99 9.07
C ASP A 372 -21.11 -45.56 9.41
N LYS A 373 -20.19 -46.54 9.54
CA LYS A 373 -18.80 -46.20 9.89
C LYS A 373 -18.15 -45.27 8.88
N ALA A 374 -18.32 -45.52 7.59
CA ALA A 374 -17.71 -44.73 6.51
C ALA A 374 -18.27 -43.31 6.45
N TRP A 375 -19.59 -43.13 6.69
CA TRP A 375 -20.18 -41.82 6.84
C TRP A 375 -19.65 -41.07 8.06
N ARG A 376 -19.49 -41.76 9.22
CA ARG A 376 -18.89 -41.13 10.41
C ARG A 376 -17.43 -40.75 10.23
N ASP A 377 -16.65 -41.56 9.50
CA ASP A 377 -15.27 -41.25 9.17
C ASP A 377 -15.21 -40.01 8.26
N ALA A 378 -16.13 -39.84 7.33
CA ALA A 378 -16.26 -38.64 6.50
C ALA A 378 -16.64 -37.40 7.33
N GLN A 379 -17.65 -37.53 8.21
CA GLN A 379 -18.04 -36.45 9.12
C GLN A 379 -16.90 -36.06 10.05
N ALA A 380 -16.12 -37.01 10.54
CA ALA A 380 -14.94 -36.74 11.37
C ALA A 380 -13.85 -35.97 10.62
N ALA A 381 -13.60 -36.27 9.33
CA ALA A 381 -12.64 -35.50 8.52
C ALA A 381 -13.09 -34.04 8.34
N PHE A 382 -14.38 -33.80 8.14
CA PHE A 382 -14.96 -32.46 8.07
C PHE A 382 -14.85 -31.72 9.42
N VAL A 383 -15.26 -32.37 10.52
CA VAL A 383 -15.20 -31.77 11.87
C VAL A 383 -13.76 -31.45 12.26
N SER A 384 -12.80 -32.32 11.95
CA SER A 384 -11.37 -32.07 12.21
C SER A 384 -10.85 -30.78 11.55
N PHE A 385 -11.30 -30.46 10.33
CA PHE A 385 -10.95 -29.19 9.71
C PHE A 385 -11.61 -27.99 10.42
N LEU A 386 -12.87 -28.15 10.85
CA LEU A 386 -13.55 -27.09 11.61
C LEU A 386 -12.87 -26.83 12.98
N GLU A 387 -12.40 -27.88 13.65
CA GLU A 387 -11.62 -27.76 14.89
C GLU A 387 -10.30 -27.01 14.63
N ARG A 388 -9.64 -27.31 13.49
CA ARG A 388 -8.47 -26.57 13.03
C ARG A 388 -8.80 -25.09 12.79
N LEU A 389 -9.93 -24.79 12.16
CA LEU A 389 -10.39 -23.42 11.90
C LEU A 389 -10.75 -22.68 13.19
N ALA A 390 -11.41 -23.36 14.14
CA ALA A 390 -11.73 -22.83 15.48
C ALA A 390 -10.48 -22.42 16.27
N SER A 391 -9.40 -23.19 16.11
CA SER A 391 -8.12 -22.93 16.80
C SER A 391 -7.20 -21.97 16.06
N TYR A 392 -7.51 -21.61 14.79
CA TYR A 392 -6.66 -20.74 13.97
C TYR A 392 -6.62 -19.32 14.52
N ARG A 393 -5.42 -18.75 14.67
CA ARG A 393 -5.21 -17.41 15.22
C ARG A 393 -4.49 -16.52 14.21
N VAL A 394 -5.05 -15.33 13.97
CA VAL A 394 -4.46 -14.27 13.16
C VAL A 394 -4.12 -13.09 14.06
N LEU A 395 -2.86 -12.69 14.07
CA LEU A 395 -2.37 -11.56 14.86
C LEU A 395 -2.08 -10.36 13.97
N ASP A 396 -2.57 -9.18 14.38
CA ASP A 396 -2.08 -7.88 13.88
C ASP A 396 -1.32 -7.17 15.02
N PRO A 397 0.02 -7.11 14.94
CA PRO A 397 0.84 -6.52 16.00
C PRO A 397 0.98 -4.99 15.91
N ALA A 398 0.13 -4.32 15.14
CA ALA A 398 -0.01 -2.85 15.07
C ALA A 398 -1.41 -2.53 14.52
N CYS A 399 -2.45 -3.05 15.21
CA CYS A 399 -3.76 -3.21 14.62
C CYS A 399 -4.52 -1.90 14.35
N GLY A 400 -4.07 -0.77 14.92
CA GLY A 400 -4.77 0.50 14.75
C GLY A 400 -6.24 0.38 15.10
N SER A 401 -7.11 0.82 14.20
CA SER A 401 -8.56 0.69 14.33
C SER A 401 -9.14 -0.70 13.97
N GLY A 402 -8.30 -1.71 13.73
CA GLY A 402 -8.72 -3.10 13.56
C GLY A 402 -9.11 -3.53 12.13
N ASN A 403 -8.74 -2.78 11.10
CA ASN A 403 -9.12 -3.10 9.71
C ASN A 403 -8.59 -4.46 9.23
N PHE A 404 -7.33 -4.79 9.53
CA PHE A 404 -6.75 -6.10 9.21
C PHE A 404 -7.43 -7.22 10.01
N LEU A 405 -7.72 -6.98 11.30
CA LEU A 405 -8.43 -7.95 12.16
C LEU A 405 -9.83 -8.24 11.62
N TYR A 406 -10.59 -7.20 11.26
CA TYR A 406 -11.92 -7.33 10.70
C TYR A 406 -11.93 -8.14 9.39
N LEU A 407 -11.03 -7.82 8.44
CA LEU A 407 -11.00 -8.53 7.16
C LEU A 407 -10.45 -9.95 7.30
N ALA A 408 -9.52 -10.20 8.23
CA ALA A 408 -9.06 -11.54 8.57
C ALA A 408 -10.20 -12.38 9.18
N LEU A 409 -10.97 -11.82 10.13
CA LEU A 409 -12.15 -12.48 10.70
C LEU A 409 -13.19 -12.79 9.63
N LYS A 410 -13.51 -11.81 8.79
CA LYS A 410 -14.43 -11.99 7.67
C LYS A 410 -13.98 -13.12 6.73
N CYS A 411 -12.68 -13.19 6.43
CA CYS A 411 -12.08 -14.25 5.62
C CYS A 411 -12.28 -15.63 6.28
N LEU A 412 -12.00 -15.77 7.58
CA LEU A 412 -12.18 -17.03 8.31
C LEU A 412 -13.66 -17.48 8.31
N LYS A 413 -14.57 -16.56 8.50
CA LYS A 413 -16.02 -16.82 8.47
C LYS A 413 -16.53 -17.18 7.07
N ASP A 414 -16.01 -16.53 6.03
CA ASP A 414 -16.34 -16.90 4.64
C ASP A 414 -15.80 -18.30 4.31
N ILE A 415 -14.64 -18.71 4.85
CA ILE A 415 -14.10 -20.08 4.74
C ILE A 415 -15.02 -21.06 5.47
N GLU A 416 -15.41 -20.81 6.72
CA GLU A 416 -16.34 -21.65 7.48
C GLU A 416 -17.64 -21.86 6.71
N HIS A 417 -18.21 -20.77 6.18
CA HIS A 417 -19.43 -20.81 5.40
C HIS A 417 -19.29 -21.69 4.14
N GLN A 418 -18.22 -21.48 3.36
CA GLN A 418 -17.92 -22.26 2.16
C GLN A 418 -17.75 -23.74 2.47
N VAL A 419 -17.02 -24.06 3.52
CA VAL A 419 -16.73 -25.43 3.97
C VAL A 419 -18.02 -26.15 4.41
N ASN A 420 -18.91 -25.46 5.09
CA ASN A 420 -20.23 -25.99 5.44
C ASN A 420 -21.10 -26.27 4.20
N LEU A 421 -21.11 -25.37 3.20
CA LEU A 421 -21.80 -25.58 1.95
C LEU A 421 -21.24 -26.78 1.17
N ASP A 422 -19.91 -26.90 1.11
CA ASP A 422 -19.25 -28.05 0.50
C ASP A 422 -19.60 -29.37 1.22
N ALA A 423 -19.64 -29.36 2.55
CA ALA A 423 -20.01 -30.52 3.37
C ALA A 423 -21.48 -30.94 3.12
N GLU A 424 -22.42 -30.00 3.05
CA GLU A 424 -23.82 -30.28 2.71
C GLU A 424 -23.94 -30.91 1.31
N THR A 425 -23.15 -30.47 0.32
CA THR A 425 -23.15 -31.08 -1.03
C THR A 425 -22.68 -32.54 -0.99
N LEU A 426 -21.87 -32.92 -0.01
CA LEU A 426 -21.41 -34.27 0.24
C LEU A 426 -22.40 -35.08 1.10
N GLY A 427 -23.50 -34.49 1.59
CA GLY A 427 -24.48 -35.16 2.46
C GLY A 427 -24.00 -35.28 3.91
N LEU A 428 -23.08 -34.45 4.37
CA LEU A 428 -22.61 -34.33 5.74
C LEU A 428 -23.47 -33.33 6.53
N GLU A 429 -23.44 -33.43 7.85
CA GLU A 429 -24.17 -32.53 8.73
C GLU A 429 -23.42 -31.25 9.00
N ARG A 430 -24.09 -30.11 8.75
CA ARG A 430 -23.54 -28.77 8.96
C ARG A 430 -23.18 -28.50 10.43
N GLN A 431 -22.08 -27.79 10.65
CA GLN A 431 -21.65 -27.26 11.95
C GLN A 431 -21.57 -25.74 11.85
N LEU A 432 -22.11 -25.04 12.84
CA LEU A 432 -22.20 -23.58 12.83
C LEU A 432 -21.42 -22.95 13.98
N ASP A 433 -21.07 -21.67 13.82
CA ASP A 433 -20.46 -20.82 14.86
C ASP A 433 -19.10 -21.32 15.40
N VAL A 434 -18.26 -21.84 14.51
CA VAL A 434 -16.94 -22.35 14.86
C VAL A 434 -15.93 -21.19 14.90
N THR A 435 -16.02 -20.26 13.95
CA THR A 435 -15.17 -19.05 13.90
C THR A 435 -15.86 -17.85 14.54
N GLY A 436 -15.05 -16.94 15.08
CA GLY A 436 -15.55 -15.73 15.73
C GLY A 436 -14.42 -14.77 16.12
N PRO A 437 -14.75 -13.72 16.87
CA PRO A 437 -13.78 -12.71 17.29
C PRO A 437 -12.54 -13.28 18.00
N HIS A 438 -12.67 -14.44 18.67
CA HIS A 438 -11.56 -15.14 19.34
C HIS A 438 -10.45 -15.61 18.39
N ASN A 439 -10.69 -15.66 17.08
CA ASN A 439 -9.69 -16.05 16.09
C ASN A 439 -8.70 -14.92 15.76
N VAL A 440 -9.02 -13.66 16.10
CA VAL A 440 -8.17 -12.50 15.77
C VAL A 440 -7.58 -11.90 17.03
N LEU A 441 -6.28 -11.64 17.00
CA LEU A 441 -5.49 -11.10 18.10
C LEU A 441 -4.92 -9.76 17.67
N GLY A 442 -4.90 -8.76 18.56
CA GLY A 442 -4.38 -7.44 18.25
C GLY A 442 -3.42 -6.90 19.29
N ILE A 443 -2.42 -6.13 18.86
CA ILE A 443 -1.60 -5.32 19.75
C ILE A 443 -1.60 -3.89 19.20
N GLU A 444 -1.93 -2.92 20.03
CA GLU A 444 -1.95 -1.50 19.68
C GLU A 444 -1.42 -0.65 20.83
N LEU A 445 -0.59 0.33 20.53
CA LEU A 445 -0.01 1.22 21.53
C LEU A 445 -0.98 2.29 22.01
N ASN A 446 -1.89 2.71 21.14
CA ASN A 446 -2.87 3.74 21.41
C ASN A 446 -4.15 3.11 22.00
N GLU A 447 -4.46 3.41 23.25
CA GLU A 447 -5.61 2.89 23.98
C GLU A 447 -6.93 3.09 23.23
N TYR A 448 -7.10 4.27 22.63
CA TYR A 448 -8.29 4.59 21.87
C TYR A 448 -8.40 3.79 20.56
N ALA A 449 -7.31 3.65 19.83
CA ALA A 449 -7.31 2.83 18.60
C ALA A 449 -7.59 1.36 18.94
N ALA A 450 -7.07 0.84 20.07
CA ALA A 450 -7.37 -0.50 20.55
C ALA A 450 -8.87 -0.69 20.90
N GLU A 451 -9.50 0.32 21.52
CA GLU A 451 -10.95 0.31 21.77
C GLU A 451 -11.75 0.29 20.45
N LEU A 452 -11.36 1.14 19.51
CA LEU A 452 -11.99 1.17 18.19
C LEU A 452 -11.82 -0.14 17.43
N ALA A 453 -10.66 -0.79 17.54
CA ALA A 453 -10.42 -2.11 16.94
C ALA A 453 -11.41 -3.17 17.46
N ARG A 454 -11.70 -3.17 18.77
CA ARG A 454 -12.71 -4.06 19.35
C ARG A 454 -14.10 -3.80 18.74
N VAL A 455 -14.50 -2.53 18.62
CA VAL A 455 -15.79 -2.15 18.03
C VAL A 455 -15.86 -2.52 16.55
N THR A 456 -14.79 -2.32 15.80
CA THR A 456 -14.69 -2.72 14.39
C THR A 456 -14.87 -4.22 14.21
N VAL A 457 -14.23 -5.04 15.05
CA VAL A 457 -14.36 -6.50 15.03
C VAL A 457 -15.79 -6.92 15.38
N TRP A 458 -16.44 -6.33 16.41
CA TRP A 458 -17.83 -6.66 16.77
C TRP A 458 -18.81 -6.29 15.67
N ILE A 459 -18.72 -5.08 15.13
CA ILE A 459 -19.62 -4.63 14.06
C ILE A 459 -19.43 -5.52 12.83
N GLY A 460 -18.19 -5.83 12.49
CA GLY A 460 -17.88 -6.70 11.37
C GLY A 460 -18.47 -8.12 11.50
N GLU A 461 -18.36 -8.73 12.69
CA GLU A 461 -19.00 -10.01 13.02
C GLU A 461 -20.51 -9.94 12.85
N LEU A 462 -21.15 -8.93 13.44
CA LEU A 462 -22.60 -8.77 13.40
C LEU A 462 -23.11 -8.52 11.97
N GLN A 463 -22.43 -7.67 11.19
CA GLN A 463 -22.78 -7.41 9.79
C GLN A 463 -22.63 -8.67 8.93
N TRP A 464 -21.54 -9.44 9.12
CA TRP A 464 -21.34 -10.68 8.39
C TRP A 464 -22.50 -11.67 8.64
N ARG A 465 -22.93 -11.81 9.92
CA ARG A 465 -24.08 -12.65 10.29
C ARG A 465 -25.36 -12.22 9.58
N ILE A 466 -25.65 -10.91 9.57
CA ILE A 466 -26.84 -10.37 8.89
C ILE A 466 -26.78 -10.66 7.39
N GLN A 467 -25.66 -10.35 6.75
CA GLN A 467 -25.48 -10.52 5.30
C GLN A 467 -25.59 -11.99 4.86
N ARG A 468 -25.27 -12.93 5.74
CA ARG A 468 -25.33 -14.37 5.48
C ARG A 468 -26.57 -15.06 6.09
N GLY A 469 -27.53 -14.33 6.64
CA GLY A 469 -28.77 -14.85 7.19
C GLY A 469 -28.63 -15.61 8.52
N TYR A 470 -27.50 -15.47 9.23
CA TYR A 470 -27.30 -16.08 10.55
C TYR A 470 -27.98 -15.27 11.65
N GLY A 471 -28.41 -15.95 12.71
CA GLY A 471 -28.97 -15.31 13.90
C GLY A 471 -27.90 -14.71 14.81
N PHE A 472 -28.32 -13.81 15.71
CA PHE A 472 -27.48 -13.24 16.74
C PHE A 472 -27.43 -14.13 17.99
N LYS A 473 -26.28 -14.07 18.69
CA LYS A 473 -26.23 -14.46 20.10
C LYS A 473 -26.97 -13.41 20.92
N THR A 474 -27.78 -13.83 21.88
CA THR A 474 -28.67 -12.92 22.60
C THR A 474 -28.22 -12.61 24.04
N GLN A 475 -27.28 -13.39 24.60
CA GLN A 475 -26.78 -13.16 25.96
C GLN A 475 -25.42 -13.85 26.16
N PRO A 476 -24.34 -13.11 26.27
CA PRO A 476 -24.21 -11.66 25.97
C PRO A 476 -24.24 -11.40 24.46
N VAL A 477 -24.64 -10.21 24.06
CA VAL A 477 -24.61 -9.78 22.64
C VAL A 477 -23.19 -9.62 22.16
N LEU A 478 -22.31 -9.09 23.01
CA LEU A 478 -20.87 -8.91 22.74
C LEU A 478 -20.05 -9.77 23.71
N GLU A 479 -18.96 -10.33 23.23
CA GLU A 479 -17.95 -11.04 24.05
C GLU A 479 -16.76 -10.09 24.32
N PRO A 480 -16.12 -10.14 25.50
CA PRO A 480 -14.91 -9.38 25.76
C PRO A 480 -13.82 -9.71 24.73
N LEU A 481 -13.10 -8.68 24.26
CA LEU A 481 -11.97 -8.82 23.31
C LEU A 481 -10.64 -8.44 24.00
N ASP A 482 -10.36 -9.05 25.17
CA ASP A 482 -9.15 -8.79 25.96
C ASP A 482 -7.86 -9.18 25.21
N HIS A 483 -7.98 -9.99 24.17
CA HIS A 483 -6.90 -10.38 23.27
C HIS A 483 -6.54 -9.30 22.21
N ILE A 484 -7.25 -8.17 22.20
CA ILE A 484 -6.78 -6.92 21.58
C ILE A 484 -6.15 -6.09 22.71
N GLU A 485 -4.83 -6.22 22.83
CA GLU A 485 -4.05 -5.70 23.95
C GLU A 485 -3.56 -4.27 23.69
N CYS A 486 -3.65 -3.38 24.71
CA CYS A 486 -3.07 -2.03 24.63
C CYS A 486 -1.65 -2.06 25.21
N ARG A 487 -0.65 -2.21 24.34
CA ARG A 487 0.77 -2.20 24.70
C ARG A 487 1.67 -2.05 23.48
N ASP A 488 2.97 -1.88 23.74
CA ASP A 488 3.96 -1.89 22.66
C ASP A 488 4.16 -3.30 22.09
N ALA A 489 4.24 -3.40 20.76
CA ALA A 489 4.39 -4.67 20.06
C ALA A 489 5.86 -5.10 19.85
N VAL A 490 6.82 -4.17 20.00
CA VAL A 490 8.24 -4.44 19.73
C VAL A 490 9.13 -4.27 20.96
N LEU A 491 8.73 -3.41 21.92
CA LEU A 491 9.51 -3.16 23.13
C LEU A 491 8.66 -3.38 24.39
N GLY A 492 9.07 -4.28 25.27
CA GLY A 492 8.43 -4.50 26.56
C GLY A 492 8.76 -3.39 27.57
N ALA A 493 7.94 -3.26 28.61
CA ALA A 493 8.15 -2.29 29.69
C ALA A 493 9.47 -2.51 30.45
N ASP A 494 10.05 -3.71 30.36
CA ASP A 494 11.35 -4.09 30.93
C ASP A 494 12.55 -3.74 30.02
N GLY A 495 12.30 -3.10 28.87
CA GLY A 495 13.32 -2.75 27.88
C GLY A 495 13.81 -3.91 27.02
N ARG A 496 13.16 -5.08 27.11
CA ARG A 496 13.42 -6.24 26.24
C ARG A 496 12.42 -6.27 25.09
N GLU A 497 12.62 -7.21 24.16
CA GLU A 497 11.65 -7.49 23.12
C GLU A 497 10.27 -7.81 23.69
N ALA A 498 9.24 -7.22 23.12
CA ALA A 498 7.86 -7.58 23.47
C ALA A 498 7.53 -9.00 23.02
N VAL A 499 6.78 -9.72 23.83
CA VAL A 499 6.34 -11.10 23.52
C VAL A 499 5.02 -11.03 22.73
N TRP A 500 4.97 -11.69 21.57
CA TRP A 500 3.73 -11.86 20.82
C TRP A 500 2.95 -13.08 21.31
N PRO A 501 1.61 -13.03 21.31
CA PRO A 501 0.80 -14.23 21.51
C PRO A 501 1.04 -15.23 20.38
N THR A 502 0.92 -16.52 20.67
CA THR A 502 1.03 -17.56 19.64
C THR A 502 -0.06 -17.40 18.60
N ALA A 503 0.31 -17.38 17.32
CA ALA A 503 -0.60 -17.21 16.20
C ALA A 503 -0.17 -18.09 15.02
N ASP A 504 -1.15 -18.47 14.17
CA ASP A 504 -0.86 -19.19 12.92
C ASP A 504 -0.40 -18.24 11.82
N ALA A 505 -0.95 -17.03 11.82
CA ALA A 505 -0.66 -16.00 10.81
C ALA A 505 -0.50 -14.63 11.46
N VAL A 506 0.38 -13.79 10.88
CA VAL A 506 0.49 -12.37 11.19
C VAL A 506 0.14 -11.57 9.94
N VAL A 507 -0.72 -10.58 10.06
CA VAL A 507 -0.99 -9.60 9.01
C VAL A 507 -1.09 -8.21 9.63
N GLY A 508 -0.53 -7.19 8.98
CA GLY A 508 -0.60 -5.85 9.55
C GLY A 508 0.13 -4.78 8.76
N ASN A 509 -0.11 -3.52 9.18
CA ASN A 509 0.53 -2.33 8.65
C ASN A 509 1.28 -1.59 9.78
N PRO A 510 2.49 -2.03 10.15
CA PRO A 510 3.28 -1.41 11.21
C PRO A 510 3.68 0.04 10.90
N PRO A 511 3.99 0.86 11.92
CA PRO A 511 4.34 2.27 11.74
C PRO A 511 5.63 2.48 10.96
N PHE A 512 5.62 3.48 10.03
CA PHE A 512 6.75 3.84 9.17
C PHE A 512 7.51 5.03 9.74
N VAL A 513 8.62 4.77 10.43
CA VAL A 513 9.52 5.82 10.92
C VAL A 513 10.95 5.50 10.46
N GLY A 514 11.46 6.33 9.54
CA GLY A 514 12.83 6.16 9.05
C GLY A 514 13.87 6.46 10.14
N ASP A 515 14.99 5.76 10.11
CA ASP A 515 16.08 5.83 11.13
C ASP A 515 16.43 7.26 11.55
N LYS A 516 16.53 8.20 10.61
CA LYS A 516 16.90 9.60 10.88
C LYS A 516 15.87 10.39 11.68
N LYS A 517 14.60 9.97 11.61
CA LYS A 517 13.48 10.61 12.32
C LYS A 517 13.18 9.95 13.66
N MET A 518 13.60 8.70 13.84
CA MET A 518 13.25 7.85 14.98
C MET A 518 13.52 8.53 16.34
N ARG A 519 14.72 9.15 16.52
CA ARG A 519 15.06 9.88 17.74
C ARG A 519 14.19 11.14 17.96
N GLY A 520 13.79 11.81 16.89
CA GLY A 520 12.94 12.99 16.95
C GLY A 520 11.49 12.69 17.28
N GLU A 521 10.97 11.57 16.78
CA GLU A 521 9.57 11.18 16.89
C GLU A 521 9.31 10.29 18.12
N LEU A 522 10.23 9.37 18.45
CA LEU A 522 10.06 8.41 19.55
C LEU A 522 10.87 8.77 20.80
N GLY A 523 11.80 9.71 20.70
CA GLY A 523 12.71 10.08 21.77
C GLY A 523 13.99 9.22 21.81
N ASP A 524 15.03 9.79 22.46
CA ASP A 524 16.33 9.14 22.54
C ASP A 524 16.30 7.84 23.38
N ALA A 525 15.64 7.89 24.56
CA ALA A 525 15.60 6.76 25.48
C ALA A 525 14.92 5.53 24.86
N TYR A 526 13.78 5.72 24.20
CA TYR A 526 13.07 4.65 23.53
C TYR A 526 13.91 4.08 22.37
N THR A 527 14.47 4.96 21.54
CA THR A 527 15.26 4.55 20.37
C THR A 527 16.51 3.72 20.79
N GLU A 528 17.17 4.10 21.86
CA GLU A 528 18.35 3.35 22.38
C GLU A 528 17.93 2.00 22.97
N ALA A 529 16.84 1.94 23.74
CA ALA A 529 16.30 0.68 24.28
C ALA A 529 15.90 -0.27 23.14
N LEU A 530 15.20 0.22 22.12
CA LEU A 530 14.81 -0.56 20.96
C LEU A 530 16.03 -1.12 20.20
N ARG A 531 17.04 -0.28 19.94
CA ARG A 531 18.29 -0.71 19.28
C ARG A 531 19.08 -1.72 20.11
N ALA A 532 19.02 -1.61 21.44
CA ALA A 532 19.65 -2.59 22.33
C ALA A 532 18.93 -3.94 22.28
N ALA A 533 17.60 -3.94 22.31
CA ALA A 533 16.77 -5.15 22.25
C ALA A 533 16.97 -5.94 20.94
N TYR A 534 17.10 -5.24 19.80
CA TYR A 534 17.28 -5.85 18.47
C TYR A 534 18.74 -5.89 17.99
N LYS A 535 19.71 -5.68 18.89
CA LYS A 535 21.14 -5.64 18.53
C LYS A 535 21.59 -6.93 17.82
N GLY A 536 22.26 -6.78 16.69
CA GLY A 536 22.78 -7.90 15.89
C GLY A 536 21.77 -8.56 14.96
N ARG A 537 20.48 -8.16 15.01
CA ARG A 537 19.39 -8.68 14.16
C ARG A 537 18.78 -7.61 13.28
N VAL A 538 18.55 -6.41 13.80
CA VAL A 538 18.15 -5.25 13.02
C VAL A 538 19.33 -4.29 12.94
N PRO A 539 19.87 -4.02 11.75
CA PRO A 539 21.04 -3.15 11.57
C PRO A 539 20.77 -1.71 12.00
N GLY A 540 21.80 -1.03 12.50
CA GLY A 540 21.73 0.43 12.68
C GLY A 540 21.51 1.14 11.33
N GLY A 541 20.53 2.03 11.27
CA GLY A 541 20.14 2.71 10.02
C GLY A 541 18.94 2.08 9.31
N ALA A 542 18.41 0.96 9.81
CA ALA A 542 17.16 0.37 9.34
C ALA A 542 15.94 1.15 9.86
N ASP A 543 14.87 1.14 9.09
CA ASP A 543 13.60 1.76 9.46
C ASP A 543 12.91 0.99 10.60
N LEU A 544 12.07 1.67 11.39
CA LEU A 544 11.38 1.10 12.54
C LEU A 544 10.60 -0.19 12.20
N VAL A 545 9.93 -0.21 11.05
CA VAL A 545 9.14 -1.36 10.58
C VAL A 545 9.94 -2.66 10.52
N CYS A 546 11.25 -2.59 10.36
CA CYS A 546 12.16 -3.74 10.35
C CYS A 546 12.10 -4.57 11.63
N CYS A 547 11.73 -3.97 12.78
CA CYS A 547 11.55 -4.69 14.03
C CYS A 547 10.38 -5.69 13.96
N TRP A 548 9.28 -5.34 13.25
CA TRP A 548 8.15 -6.25 13.03
C TRP A 548 8.51 -7.40 12.09
N PHE A 549 9.25 -7.12 11.01
CA PHE A 549 9.74 -8.16 10.10
C PHE A 549 10.67 -9.15 10.82
N GLU A 550 11.63 -8.64 11.59
CA GLU A 550 12.53 -9.49 12.38
C GLU A 550 11.79 -10.27 13.46
N ARG A 551 10.79 -9.64 14.14
CA ARG A 551 9.99 -10.35 15.13
C ARG A 551 9.18 -11.47 14.48
N GLY A 552 8.51 -11.19 13.36
CA GLY A 552 7.78 -12.21 12.58
C GLY A 552 8.69 -13.36 12.12
N ARG A 553 9.89 -13.05 11.62
CA ARG A 553 10.91 -14.04 11.26
C ARG A 553 11.29 -14.94 12.46
N ALA A 554 11.58 -14.32 13.60
CA ALA A 554 11.98 -15.05 14.81
C ALA A 554 10.86 -15.96 15.35
N GLU A 555 9.59 -15.54 15.27
CA GLU A 555 8.45 -16.38 15.65
C GLU A 555 8.26 -17.57 14.69
N ILE A 556 8.51 -17.36 13.37
CA ILE A 556 8.46 -18.44 12.37
C ILE A 556 9.61 -19.45 12.63
N GLU A 557 10.82 -18.97 12.84
CA GLU A 557 11.98 -19.81 13.15
C GLU A 557 11.77 -20.63 14.44
N ALA A 558 11.09 -20.04 15.42
CA ALA A 558 10.74 -20.71 16.68
C ALA A 558 9.53 -21.66 16.57
N GLY A 559 8.88 -21.76 15.42
CA GLY A 559 7.70 -22.62 15.19
C GLY A 559 6.42 -22.16 15.87
N ARG A 560 6.34 -20.89 16.29
CA ARG A 560 5.14 -20.28 16.92
C ARG A 560 4.28 -19.48 15.94
N LEU A 561 4.78 -19.29 14.73
CA LEU A 561 4.10 -18.61 13.64
C LEU A 561 4.38 -19.38 12.34
N LEU A 562 3.39 -19.50 11.45
CA LEU A 562 3.58 -20.16 10.15
C LEU A 562 3.92 -19.16 9.04
N ARG A 563 3.22 -18.02 8.99
CA ARG A 563 3.32 -17.04 7.90
C ARG A 563 3.10 -15.63 8.43
N ALA A 564 3.75 -14.67 7.78
CA ALA A 564 3.54 -13.24 8.03
C ALA A 564 3.34 -12.47 6.72
N GLY A 565 2.42 -11.49 6.75
CA GLY A 565 2.17 -10.54 5.67
C GLY A 565 2.18 -9.11 6.20
N LEU A 566 3.21 -8.33 5.89
CA LEU A 566 3.40 -7.00 6.45
C LEU A 566 3.55 -5.94 5.35
N VAL A 567 3.02 -4.75 5.64
CA VAL A 567 3.23 -3.56 4.82
C VAL A 567 4.49 -2.84 5.29
N ALA A 568 5.29 -2.34 4.36
CA ALA A 568 6.44 -1.51 4.64
C ALA A 568 6.57 -0.41 3.58
N THR A 569 7.32 0.66 3.86
CA THR A 569 7.73 1.59 2.80
C THR A 569 8.71 0.92 1.84
N ASN A 570 8.85 1.45 0.63
CA ASN A 570 9.79 0.94 -0.37
C ASN A 570 11.27 0.94 0.07
N SER A 571 11.60 1.63 1.17
CA SER A 571 12.93 1.58 1.79
C SER A 571 13.31 0.20 2.32
N ILE A 572 12.33 -0.69 2.59
CA ILE A 572 12.56 -2.05 3.10
C ILE A 572 13.49 -2.87 2.20
N ARG A 573 13.44 -2.66 0.88
CA ARG A 573 14.26 -3.37 -0.12
C ARG A 573 15.66 -2.79 -0.32
N GLN A 574 16.10 -1.83 0.52
CA GLN A 574 17.32 -1.06 0.30
C GLN A 574 18.15 -0.88 1.58
N GLY A 575 19.46 -0.66 1.40
CA GLY A 575 20.34 -0.31 2.50
C GLY A 575 20.30 -1.30 3.67
N ALA A 576 20.31 -0.77 4.87
CA ALA A 576 20.26 -1.54 6.11
C ALA A 576 18.93 -2.30 6.30
N SER A 577 17.83 -1.74 5.84
CA SER A 577 16.52 -2.42 5.94
C SER A 577 16.46 -3.70 5.10
N ARG A 578 17.17 -3.77 3.95
CA ARG A 578 17.24 -4.98 3.11
C ARG A 578 17.92 -6.16 3.81
N GLU A 579 18.85 -5.91 4.72
CA GLU A 579 19.52 -6.97 5.48
C GLU A 579 18.52 -7.78 6.32
N VAL A 580 17.44 -7.16 6.78
CA VAL A 580 16.35 -7.85 7.48
C VAL A 580 15.58 -8.77 6.54
N LEU A 581 15.30 -8.34 5.30
CA LEU A 581 14.69 -9.22 4.28
C LEU A 581 15.64 -10.36 3.89
N GLN A 582 16.95 -10.13 3.88
CA GLN A 582 17.92 -11.20 3.65
C GLN A 582 17.85 -12.22 4.78
N ALA A 583 17.81 -11.80 6.04
CA ALA A 583 17.65 -12.71 7.18
C ALA A 583 16.33 -13.50 7.12
N VAL A 584 15.25 -12.91 6.59
CA VAL A 584 14.00 -13.63 6.30
C VAL A 584 14.23 -14.73 5.26
N LEU A 585 14.96 -14.45 4.18
CA LEU A 585 15.26 -15.45 3.14
C LEU A 585 16.20 -16.55 3.60
N ASP A 586 17.11 -16.26 4.54
CA ASP A 586 18.04 -17.23 5.11
C ASP A 586 17.35 -18.28 6.00
N THR A 587 16.19 -17.94 6.57
CA THR A 587 15.43 -18.81 7.50
C THR A 587 14.13 -19.33 6.91
N THR A 588 13.53 -18.60 5.99
CA THR A 588 12.23 -18.93 5.36
C THR A 588 12.24 -18.56 3.87
N ARG A 589 11.08 -18.25 3.31
CA ARG A 589 10.98 -17.73 1.93
C ARG A 589 10.00 -16.55 1.88
N ILE A 590 10.25 -15.65 0.96
CA ILE A 590 9.26 -14.64 0.54
C ILE A 590 8.44 -15.29 -0.59
N PHE A 591 7.12 -15.40 -0.42
CA PHE A 591 6.27 -16.14 -1.37
C PHE A 591 5.26 -15.25 -2.10
N GLU A 592 4.98 -14.04 -1.63
CA GLU A 592 4.16 -13.07 -2.36
C GLU A 592 4.58 -11.65 -2.07
N VAL A 593 4.72 -10.82 -3.12
CA VAL A 593 5.16 -9.44 -3.00
C VAL A 593 4.44 -8.54 -4.00
N TRP A 594 4.02 -7.38 -3.50
CA TRP A 594 3.64 -6.20 -4.29
C TRP A 594 4.67 -5.10 -3.99
N PRO A 595 5.70 -4.94 -4.84
CA PRO A 595 6.93 -4.24 -4.44
C PRO A 595 6.85 -2.72 -4.47
N ASP A 596 5.84 -2.14 -5.12
CA ASP A 596 5.79 -0.70 -5.40
C ASP A 596 4.36 -0.20 -5.64
N GLU A 597 3.54 -0.22 -4.59
CA GLU A 597 2.15 0.20 -4.64
C GLU A 597 1.99 1.67 -4.25
N GLU A 598 1.08 2.36 -4.92
CA GLU A 598 0.71 3.72 -4.53
C GLU A 598 -0.16 3.69 -3.28
N TRP A 599 0.30 4.37 -2.24
CA TRP A 599 -0.43 4.56 -1.01
C TRP A 599 -0.95 5.98 -0.95
N VAL A 600 -2.26 6.13 -1.16
CA VAL A 600 -2.89 7.44 -1.14
C VAL A 600 -3.15 7.83 0.32
N ASN A 601 -2.38 8.79 0.81
CA ASN A 601 -2.60 9.42 2.10
C ASN A 601 -2.85 10.91 1.89
N ASP A 602 -3.72 11.54 2.67
CA ASP A 602 -4.13 12.95 2.57
C ASP A 602 -2.99 13.90 2.12
N GLY A 603 -2.78 13.99 0.80
CA GLY A 603 -1.87 14.94 0.15
C GLY A 603 -0.40 14.52 0.00
N ALA A 604 0.04 13.37 0.52
CA ALA A 604 1.38 12.83 0.28
C ALA A 604 1.29 11.43 -0.36
N ALA A 605 1.76 11.28 -1.58
CA ALA A 605 1.92 9.96 -2.21
C ALA A 605 3.12 9.24 -1.55
N VAL A 606 2.85 8.22 -0.74
CA VAL A 606 3.85 7.29 -0.21
C VAL A 606 3.79 6.01 -1.03
N ARG A 607 4.94 5.45 -1.37
CA ARG A 607 5.00 4.14 -2.03
C ARG A 607 5.36 3.07 -1.02
N VAL A 608 4.61 1.95 -1.06
CA VAL A 608 4.77 0.84 -0.13
C VAL A 608 5.08 -0.47 -0.84
N SER A 609 5.62 -1.41 -0.09
CA SER A 609 5.78 -2.81 -0.46
C SER A 609 4.93 -3.67 0.47
N LEU A 610 4.13 -4.58 -0.10
CA LEU A 610 3.44 -5.62 0.66
C LEU A 610 4.28 -6.89 0.53
N VAL A 611 4.64 -7.50 1.66
CA VAL A 611 5.56 -8.64 1.68
C VAL A 611 4.99 -9.77 2.52
N ALA A 612 4.72 -10.92 1.89
CA ALA A 612 4.31 -12.14 2.57
C ALA A 612 5.48 -13.15 2.58
N PHE A 613 5.78 -13.68 3.77
CA PHE A 613 6.91 -14.59 4.00
C PHE A 613 6.57 -15.66 5.05
N GLY A 614 7.34 -16.75 5.05
CA GLY A 614 7.16 -17.88 5.96
C GLY A 614 7.09 -19.21 5.23
N HIS A 615 6.41 -20.20 5.84
CA HIS A 615 6.23 -21.52 5.25
C HIS A 615 5.11 -21.53 4.22
N SER A 616 5.43 -21.79 2.95
CA SER A 616 4.47 -21.90 1.87
C SER A 616 5.01 -22.85 0.79
N GLU A 617 4.16 -23.74 0.28
CA GLU A 617 4.47 -24.61 -0.86
C GLU A 617 4.04 -23.99 -2.20
N GLN A 618 3.34 -22.87 -2.17
CA GLN A 618 2.89 -22.16 -3.36
C GLN A 618 4.08 -21.60 -4.16
N ARG A 619 3.90 -21.48 -5.48
CA ARG A 619 4.88 -20.75 -6.31
C ARG A 619 4.92 -19.29 -5.86
N PRO A 620 6.12 -18.68 -5.76
CA PRO A 620 6.22 -17.28 -5.41
C PRO A 620 5.52 -16.40 -6.46
N GLN A 621 4.85 -15.33 -5.99
CA GLN A 621 4.17 -14.37 -6.85
C GLN A 621 4.72 -12.95 -6.65
N LEU A 622 5.05 -12.30 -7.75
CA LEU A 622 5.49 -10.91 -7.80
C LEU A 622 4.47 -10.09 -8.59
N ALA A 623 3.78 -9.17 -7.89
CA ALA A 623 2.71 -8.35 -8.47
C ALA A 623 1.64 -9.18 -9.20
N GLY A 624 1.24 -10.33 -8.61
CA GLY A 624 0.24 -11.25 -9.15
C GLY A 624 0.73 -12.18 -10.27
N HIS A 625 2.03 -12.20 -10.58
CA HIS A 625 2.63 -13.09 -11.59
C HIS A 625 3.52 -14.14 -10.93
N ASP A 626 3.39 -15.40 -11.36
CA ASP A 626 4.25 -16.49 -10.89
C ASP A 626 5.71 -16.23 -11.28
N VAL A 627 6.61 -16.42 -10.31
CA VAL A 627 8.06 -16.28 -10.52
C VAL A 627 8.80 -17.47 -9.90
N ALA A 628 10.06 -17.68 -10.28
CA ALA A 628 10.87 -18.78 -9.75
C ALA A 628 11.29 -18.53 -8.28
N ALA A 629 11.66 -17.31 -7.96
CA ALA A 629 12.05 -16.87 -6.61
C ALA A 629 11.83 -15.36 -6.45
N ILE A 630 11.87 -14.88 -5.20
CA ILE A 630 11.87 -13.44 -4.87
C ILE A 630 13.07 -13.18 -3.97
N TYR A 631 13.91 -12.20 -4.36
CA TYR A 631 15.12 -11.83 -3.61
C TYR A 631 14.86 -10.73 -2.56
N ALA A 632 15.85 -10.43 -1.74
CA ALA A 632 15.75 -9.41 -0.68
C ALA A 632 15.54 -7.96 -1.21
N ASP A 633 15.78 -7.71 -2.49
CA ASP A 633 15.43 -6.45 -3.17
C ASP A 633 14.01 -6.43 -3.72
N LEU A 634 13.21 -7.45 -3.40
CA LEU A 634 11.82 -7.67 -3.85
C LEU A 634 11.69 -7.72 -5.37
N LYS A 635 12.67 -8.31 -6.05
CA LYS A 635 12.66 -8.57 -7.50
C LYS A 635 12.74 -10.07 -7.76
N ALA A 636 12.23 -10.48 -8.91
CA ALA A 636 12.35 -11.85 -9.39
C ALA A 636 13.65 -12.06 -10.19
N PRO A 637 14.10 -13.33 -10.36
CA PRO A 637 15.08 -13.69 -11.38
C PRO A 637 14.62 -13.25 -12.77
N THR A 638 15.55 -12.79 -13.61
CA THR A 638 15.29 -12.49 -15.02
C THR A 638 15.22 -13.76 -15.87
N GLU A 639 14.52 -13.73 -17.00
CA GLU A 639 14.46 -14.86 -17.95
C GLU A 639 15.87 -15.23 -18.41
N GLY A 640 16.36 -16.42 -18.08
CA GLY A 640 17.70 -16.92 -18.47
C GLY A 640 18.62 -17.35 -17.33
N GLY A 641 18.22 -17.29 -16.07
CA GLY A 641 19.00 -17.79 -14.93
C GLY A 641 18.86 -16.99 -13.65
N GLU A 642 19.25 -17.61 -12.55
CA GLU A 642 19.26 -17.01 -11.21
C GLU A 642 20.30 -15.88 -11.11
N LEU A 643 19.90 -14.62 -11.34
CA LEU A 643 20.76 -13.44 -11.14
C LEU A 643 20.40 -12.74 -9.83
N ASP A 644 20.97 -13.21 -8.75
CA ASP A 644 20.87 -12.56 -7.45
C ASP A 644 21.90 -11.43 -7.29
N PHE A 645 21.46 -10.18 -7.56
CA PHE A 645 22.29 -8.99 -7.38
C PHE A 645 22.47 -8.60 -5.90
N THR A 646 21.77 -9.24 -4.97
CA THR A 646 22.00 -9.01 -3.54
C THR A 646 23.31 -9.62 -3.10
N ALA A 647 23.82 -10.62 -3.82
CA ALA A 647 25.13 -11.24 -3.63
C ALA A 647 26.31 -10.40 -4.16
N ALA A 648 26.05 -9.29 -4.88
CA ALA A 648 27.14 -8.44 -5.39
C ALA A 648 27.87 -7.74 -4.25
N HIS A 649 29.19 -7.88 -4.20
CA HIS A 649 30.05 -7.31 -3.17
C HIS A 649 30.75 -6.04 -3.62
N ALA A 650 31.01 -5.13 -2.66
CA ALA A 650 31.88 -3.98 -2.90
C ALA A 650 33.30 -4.46 -3.27
N LEU A 651 33.79 -4.00 -4.41
CA LEU A 651 35.12 -4.36 -4.90
C LEU A 651 36.19 -3.40 -4.35
N PRO A 652 37.29 -3.91 -3.77
CA PRO A 652 38.33 -3.07 -3.18
C PRO A 652 38.94 -2.06 -4.17
N GLU A 653 39.04 -2.44 -5.45
CA GLU A 653 39.61 -1.58 -6.51
C GLU A 653 38.76 -0.33 -6.79
N ASN A 654 37.52 -0.26 -6.33
CA ASN A 654 36.63 0.88 -6.48
C ASN A 654 36.63 1.81 -5.25
N ALA A 655 37.27 1.42 -4.16
CA ALA A 655 37.29 2.22 -2.94
C ALA A 655 37.95 3.59 -3.15
N GLY A 656 37.42 4.63 -2.52
CA GLY A 656 37.98 5.98 -2.57
C GLY A 656 37.96 6.67 -3.93
N ALA A 657 37.07 6.22 -4.86
CA ALA A 657 36.97 6.81 -6.20
C ALA A 657 35.64 7.51 -6.47
N SER A 658 34.69 7.46 -5.53
CA SER A 658 33.36 8.09 -5.63
C SER A 658 33.01 8.75 -4.30
N TYR A 659 32.46 9.96 -4.36
CA TYR A 659 32.14 10.79 -3.21
C TYR A 659 30.80 11.51 -3.42
N PHE A 660 30.13 11.86 -2.33
CA PHE A 660 29.07 12.87 -2.38
C PHE A 660 29.66 14.28 -2.31
N GLY A 661 29.01 15.25 -2.98
CA GLY A 661 29.36 16.65 -2.90
C GLY A 661 29.20 17.26 -1.50
N TYR A 662 29.44 18.55 -1.36
CA TYR A 662 29.44 19.30 -0.11
C TYR A 662 28.04 19.42 0.46
N CYS A 663 27.86 19.11 1.75
CA CYS A 663 26.58 19.30 2.43
C CYS A 663 26.63 20.65 3.17
N LEU A 664 25.92 21.62 2.66
CA LEU A 664 25.90 22.99 3.22
C LEU A 664 25.28 23.00 4.62
N ALA A 665 24.11 22.36 4.81
CA ALA A 665 23.34 22.30 6.05
C ALA A 665 23.15 23.70 6.70
N GLY A 666 22.84 24.71 5.87
CA GLY A 666 22.61 26.09 6.26
C GLY A 666 22.56 27.03 5.05
N HIS A 667 22.25 28.31 5.29
CA HIS A 667 22.12 29.33 4.25
C HIS A 667 23.50 29.90 3.81
N PHE A 668 24.31 29.02 3.19
CA PHE A 668 25.61 29.35 2.62
C PHE A 668 25.55 29.79 1.17
N THR A 669 24.37 29.85 0.58
CA THR A 669 24.19 30.29 -0.81
C THR A 669 23.90 31.77 -0.90
N ILE A 670 24.42 32.38 -1.96
CA ILE A 670 24.18 33.79 -2.34
C ILE A 670 23.89 33.89 -3.84
N ASP A 671 23.32 34.98 -4.25
CA ASP A 671 23.04 35.27 -5.65
C ASP A 671 24.30 35.62 -6.41
N ALA A 672 24.29 35.43 -7.73
CA ALA A 672 25.44 35.73 -8.58
C ALA A 672 25.80 37.24 -8.59
N ALA A 673 24.84 38.14 -8.38
CA ALA A 673 25.09 39.57 -8.31
C ALA A 673 25.94 39.90 -7.07
N ASP A 674 25.54 39.44 -5.90
CA ASP A 674 26.28 39.63 -4.65
C ASP A 674 27.70 39.04 -4.74
N ALA A 675 27.78 37.80 -5.29
CA ALA A 675 29.05 37.12 -5.45
C ALA A 675 30.02 37.93 -6.33
N ARG A 676 29.56 38.43 -7.49
CA ARG A 676 30.36 39.23 -8.42
C ARG A 676 30.79 40.55 -7.79
N GLU A 677 29.94 41.22 -7.03
CA GLU A 677 30.23 42.41 -6.27
C GLU A 677 31.35 42.13 -5.24
N TRP A 678 31.20 41.09 -4.42
CA TRP A 678 32.14 40.74 -3.35
C TRP A 678 33.51 40.30 -3.90
N LEU A 679 33.56 39.67 -5.09
CA LEU A 679 34.81 39.30 -5.75
C LEU A 679 35.68 40.52 -6.10
N LEU A 680 35.10 41.69 -6.24
CA LEU A 680 35.81 42.96 -6.52
C LEU A 680 36.11 43.78 -5.25
N GLN A 681 35.58 43.33 -4.07
CA GLN A 681 35.83 44.02 -2.79
C GLN A 681 37.17 43.59 -2.18
N PRO A 682 37.94 44.54 -1.61
CA PRO A 682 39.14 44.23 -0.84
C PRO A 682 38.77 43.64 0.53
N ASN A 683 39.62 42.75 1.03
CA ASN A 683 39.57 42.26 2.42
C ASN A 683 40.81 42.71 3.20
N PRO A 684 40.77 42.68 4.56
CA PRO A 684 41.97 42.88 5.38
C PRO A 684 43.07 41.89 4.98
N HIS A 685 44.31 42.31 5.10
CA HIS A 685 45.53 41.53 4.77
C HIS A 685 45.61 41.05 3.31
N GLY A 686 44.84 41.65 2.39
CA GLY A 686 44.91 41.32 0.95
C GLY A 686 44.33 39.98 0.53
N ARG A 687 43.51 39.33 1.36
CA ARG A 687 42.84 38.08 1.01
C ARG A 687 41.79 38.33 -0.06
N SER A 688 41.74 37.45 -1.07
CA SER A 688 40.71 37.55 -2.13
C SER A 688 39.47 36.73 -1.75
N ASN A 689 38.29 37.31 -1.94
CA ASN A 689 37.03 36.58 -1.76
C ASN A 689 36.90 35.36 -2.70
N ALA A 690 37.72 35.27 -3.76
CA ALA A 690 37.80 34.07 -4.60
C ALA A 690 38.30 32.81 -3.86
N GLU A 691 38.94 32.97 -2.70
CA GLU A 691 39.34 31.83 -1.87
C GLU A 691 38.16 31.12 -1.19
N VAL A 692 37.06 31.84 -0.97
CA VAL A 692 35.88 31.33 -0.20
C VAL A 692 34.55 31.41 -0.96
N LEU A 693 34.55 31.97 -2.19
CA LEU A 693 33.37 32.02 -3.05
C LEU A 693 33.54 31.09 -4.26
N ALA A 694 32.51 30.29 -4.54
CA ALA A 694 32.49 29.46 -5.75
C ALA A 694 31.07 29.32 -6.27
N PRO A 695 30.84 29.28 -7.60
CA PRO A 695 29.60 28.81 -8.17
C PRO A 695 29.31 27.42 -7.64
N ILE A 696 28.02 27.09 -7.34
CA ILE A 696 27.62 25.80 -6.81
C ILE A 696 26.57 25.16 -7.69
N TRP A 697 26.81 23.93 -8.09
CA TRP A 697 25.83 23.11 -8.84
C TRP A 697 25.29 21.97 -8.03
N ASN A 698 23.99 21.71 -8.19
CA ASN A 698 23.29 20.53 -7.67
C ASN A 698 22.74 19.62 -8.79
N GLY A 699 21.95 18.60 -8.46
CA GLY A 699 21.37 17.68 -9.43
C GLY A 699 20.49 18.37 -10.49
N ALA A 700 19.78 19.45 -10.14
CA ALA A 700 18.94 20.19 -11.08
C ALA A 700 19.80 20.99 -12.06
N ASP A 701 20.92 21.55 -11.62
CA ASP A 701 21.81 22.36 -12.44
C ASP A 701 22.47 21.56 -13.59
N ILE A 702 22.71 20.26 -13.37
CA ILE A 702 23.28 19.37 -14.41
C ILE A 702 22.20 18.71 -15.30
N THR A 703 20.98 18.57 -14.82
CA THR A 703 19.88 17.95 -15.60
C THR A 703 19.01 18.97 -16.35
N ARG A 704 19.01 20.20 -15.89
CA ARG A 704 18.33 21.38 -16.48
C ARG A 704 19.35 22.41 -16.92
N ARG A 705 19.08 23.67 -16.66
CA ARG A 705 20.05 24.80 -16.86
C ARG A 705 20.57 25.24 -15.49
N PRO A 706 21.86 25.58 -15.36
CA PRO A 706 22.43 26.10 -14.11
C PRO A 706 21.70 27.36 -13.62
N ALA A 707 21.45 27.44 -12.32
CA ALA A 707 20.71 28.53 -11.68
C ALA A 707 21.58 29.72 -11.24
N GLU A 708 22.83 29.81 -11.68
CA GLU A 708 23.79 30.86 -11.32
C GLU A 708 23.89 31.16 -9.81
N ARG A 709 23.84 30.10 -8.97
CA ARG A 709 24.00 30.22 -7.52
C ARG A 709 25.46 30.12 -7.12
N TRP A 710 25.83 30.82 -6.07
CA TRP A 710 27.17 30.80 -5.48
C TRP A 710 27.11 30.29 -4.03
N ALA A 711 28.17 29.67 -3.57
CA ALA A 711 28.34 29.23 -2.18
C ALA A 711 29.49 29.98 -1.52
N ILE A 712 29.32 30.30 -0.25
CA ILE A 712 30.37 30.69 0.67
C ILE A 712 30.96 29.42 1.27
N ASP A 713 32.24 29.15 1.08
CA ASP A 713 32.90 27.92 1.46
C ASP A 713 34.25 28.19 2.17
N PHE A 714 34.25 28.24 3.48
CA PHE A 714 35.45 28.39 4.30
C PHE A 714 36.26 27.08 4.42
N GLY A 715 35.96 26.07 3.64
CA GLY A 715 36.71 24.80 3.66
C GLY A 715 36.50 23.94 4.91
N ALA A 716 37.42 23.02 5.13
CA ALA A 716 37.37 22.09 6.26
C ALA A 716 38.25 22.51 7.43
N GLU A 717 39.27 23.32 7.16
CA GLU A 717 40.37 23.58 8.10
C GLU A 717 40.43 25.02 8.61
N LEU A 718 39.82 26.01 7.91
CA LEU A 718 39.92 27.42 8.24
C LEU A 718 39.26 27.72 9.60
N GLU A 719 40.02 28.33 10.53
CA GLU A 719 39.47 28.68 11.85
C GLU A 719 38.61 29.96 11.76
N ALA A 720 37.79 30.24 12.78
CA ALA A 720 36.85 31.36 12.77
C ALA A 720 37.54 32.73 12.59
N ALA A 721 38.69 32.92 13.24
CA ALA A 721 39.46 34.15 13.15
C ALA A 721 39.94 34.42 11.73
N ASP A 722 40.42 33.37 11.04
CA ASP A 722 40.89 33.49 9.65
C ASP A 722 39.71 33.59 8.66
N ALA A 723 38.61 32.95 8.95
CA ALA A 723 37.37 33.09 8.15
C ALA A 723 36.80 34.52 8.22
N ALA A 724 36.93 35.19 9.39
CA ALA A 724 36.49 36.57 9.59
C ALA A 724 37.27 37.58 8.76
N LEU A 725 38.45 37.22 8.22
CA LEU A 725 39.19 38.06 7.30
C LEU A 725 38.50 38.25 5.93
N PHE A 726 37.51 37.43 5.63
CA PHE A 726 36.63 37.57 4.46
C PHE A 726 35.34 38.30 4.89
N GLU A 727 35.40 39.62 5.06
CA GLU A 727 34.40 40.41 5.79
C GLU A 727 32.94 40.19 5.31
N ALA A 728 32.66 40.41 4.03
CA ALA A 728 31.29 40.27 3.51
C ALA A 728 30.77 38.82 3.53
N PRO A 729 31.52 37.78 3.06
CA PRO A 729 31.12 36.39 3.21
C PRO A 729 30.91 35.93 4.65
N PHE A 730 31.82 36.35 5.58
CA PHE A 730 31.69 35.93 6.99
C PHE A 730 30.47 36.55 7.67
N ALA A 731 30.27 37.86 7.49
CA ALA A 731 29.11 38.59 8.04
C ALA A 731 27.79 37.96 7.54
N ARG A 732 27.73 37.58 6.26
CA ARG A 732 26.57 36.90 5.70
C ARG A 732 26.28 35.56 6.41
N VAL A 733 27.30 34.73 6.61
CA VAL A 733 27.15 33.41 7.27
C VAL A 733 26.87 33.59 8.77
N GLU A 734 27.51 34.57 9.43
CA GLU A 734 27.23 34.88 10.84
C GLU A 734 25.76 35.25 11.04
N HIS A 735 25.22 36.10 10.19
CA HIS A 735 23.82 36.54 10.28
C HIS A 735 22.83 35.41 9.91
N ALA A 736 23.08 34.62 8.87
CA ALA A 736 22.11 33.71 8.29
C ALA A 736 22.20 32.28 8.85
N VAL A 737 23.34 31.83 9.35
CA VAL A 737 23.61 30.45 9.76
C VAL A 737 23.80 30.29 11.26
N LYS A 738 24.57 31.18 11.89
CA LYS A 738 24.94 31.10 13.32
C LYS A 738 23.72 31.00 14.25
N PRO A 739 22.67 31.84 14.15
CA PRO A 739 21.51 31.78 15.06
C PRO A 739 20.77 30.44 14.98
N LYS A 740 20.74 29.81 13.80
CA LYS A 740 20.08 28.51 13.58
C LYS A 740 20.91 27.33 14.07
N ARG A 741 22.22 27.52 14.26
CA ARG A 741 23.15 26.48 14.73
C ARG A 741 23.45 26.54 16.22
N GLU A 742 23.27 27.68 16.89
CA GLU A 742 23.48 27.84 18.32
C GLU A 742 22.60 26.91 19.18
N GLY A 743 21.42 26.53 18.69
CA GLY A 743 20.53 25.55 19.33
C GLY A 743 20.66 24.11 18.79
N ASN A 744 21.68 23.79 17.99
CA ASN A 744 21.81 22.48 17.36
C ASN A 744 22.29 21.42 18.35
N ARG A 745 21.64 20.24 18.35
CA ARG A 745 22.02 19.09 19.20
C ARG A 745 23.43 18.55 18.89
N GLU A 746 23.94 18.73 17.68
CA GLU A 746 25.31 18.38 17.31
C GLU A 746 26.29 19.48 17.77
N ALA A 747 26.90 19.33 18.93
CA ALA A 747 27.80 20.30 19.53
C ALA A 747 28.93 20.77 18.57
N ASN A 748 29.43 19.85 17.71
CA ASN A 748 30.48 20.17 16.74
C ASN A 748 29.98 21.12 15.64
N ARG A 749 28.69 21.05 15.25
CA ARG A 749 28.07 22.00 14.31
C ARG A 749 27.81 23.36 14.92
N ALA A 750 27.43 23.39 16.18
CA ALA A 750 27.25 24.64 16.91
C ALA A 750 28.60 25.36 17.07
N ALA A 751 29.64 24.62 17.48
CA ALA A 751 30.97 25.16 17.70
C ALA A 751 31.68 25.67 16.42
N ARG A 752 31.39 25.05 15.26
CA ARG A 752 31.97 25.37 13.96
C ARG A 752 30.94 25.88 12.96
N TRP A 753 30.08 26.78 13.39
CA TRP A 753 28.93 27.27 12.66
C TRP A 753 29.26 27.91 11.29
N TRP A 754 30.50 28.40 11.06
CA TRP A 754 30.92 29.01 9.78
C TRP A 754 31.32 27.97 8.71
N ARG A 755 31.45 26.67 9.05
CA ARG A 755 31.82 25.63 8.10
C ARG A 755 30.57 24.93 7.59
N HIS A 756 30.66 24.33 6.39
CA HIS A 756 29.59 23.46 5.87
C HIS A 756 29.33 22.29 6.84
N GLY A 757 28.10 21.78 6.87
CA GLY A 757 27.75 20.63 7.69
C GLY A 757 28.58 19.37 7.40
N ARG A 758 28.98 19.20 6.12
CA ARG A 758 30.02 18.21 5.69
C ARG A 758 30.87 18.84 4.59
N ALA A 759 32.04 19.29 4.94
CA ALA A 759 32.98 19.96 4.04
C ALA A 759 33.78 19.02 3.11
N ARG A 760 33.67 17.68 3.31
CA ARG A 760 34.25 16.61 2.48
C ARG A 760 35.76 16.79 2.20
N PRO A 761 36.62 16.76 3.20
CA PRO A 761 38.06 16.94 2.99
C PRO A 761 38.69 15.85 2.10
N GLU A 762 38.16 14.64 2.10
CA GLU A 762 38.57 13.53 1.25
C GLU A 762 38.34 13.86 -0.25
N LEU A 763 37.14 14.36 -0.59
CA LEU A 763 36.82 14.78 -1.96
C LEU A 763 37.76 15.92 -2.41
N ARG A 764 38.00 16.92 -1.53
CA ARG A 764 38.90 18.05 -1.83
C ARG A 764 40.30 17.58 -2.15
N ARG A 765 40.86 16.68 -1.33
CA ARG A 765 42.18 16.05 -1.56
C ARG A 765 42.18 15.20 -2.84
N ALA A 766 41.15 14.43 -3.07
CA ALA A 766 41.02 13.57 -4.24
C ALA A 766 40.89 14.37 -5.55
N GLY A 767 40.23 15.52 -5.52
CA GLY A 767 40.05 16.42 -6.68
C GLY A 767 41.14 17.49 -6.87
N ALA A 768 42.11 17.60 -5.93
CA ALA A 768 43.15 18.60 -6.01
C ALA A 768 43.97 18.46 -7.31
N GLY A 769 44.19 19.58 -8.02
CA GLY A 769 44.96 19.62 -9.26
C GLY A 769 44.22 19.21 -10.53
N LEU A 770 43.02 18.63 -10.46
CA LEU A 770 42.24 18.26 -11.63
C LEU A 770 41.57 19.50 -12.27
N ALA A 771 41.52 19.53 -13.60
CA ALA A 771 40.88 20.61 -14.36
C ALA A 771 39.33 20.43 -14.45
N ARG A 772 38.82 19.21 -14.26
CA ARG A 772 37.43 18.86 -14.31
C ARG A 772 37.18 17.59 -13.54
N TRP A 773 35.92 17.35 -13.11
CA TRP A 773 35.49 16.14 -12.42
C TRP A 773 34.29 15.53 -13.16
N ILE A 774 34.09 14.21 -13.05
CA ILE A 774 32.88 13.57 -13.53
C ILE A 774 31.82 13.64 -12.42
N VAL A 775 30.60 14.03 -12.75
CA VAL A 775 29.49 14.06 -11.80
C VAL A 775 28.22 13.45 -12.38
N THR A 776 27.39 12.92 -11.50
CA THR A 776 26.01 12.51 -11.81
C THR A 776 25.07 12.97 -10.69
N SER A 777 23.78 13.20 -11.02
CA SER A 777 22.78 13.54 -10.01
C SER A 777 22.45 12.30 -9.16
N GLU A 778 22.32 12.47 -7.85
CA GLU A 778 21.82 11.41 -6.96
C GLU A 778 20.46 10.88 -7.48
N THR A 779 19.54 11.78 -7.81
CA THR A 779 18.21 11.41 -8.31
C THR A 779 17.95 12.14 -9.64
N ALA A 780 17.64 11.38 -10.69
CA ALA A 780 17.31 11.96 -12.01
C ALA A 780 16.50 10.98 -12.85
N LYS A 781 15.63 11.49 -13.75
CA LYS A 781 14.84 10.68 -14.68
C LYS A 781 15.70 9.79 -15.59
N HIS A 782 16.81 10.35 -16.08
CA HIS A 782 17.79 9.65 -16.91
C HIS A 782 19.13 9.62 -16.19
N ARG A 783 19.83 8.50 -16.20
CA ARG A 783 21.18 8.36 -15.65
C ARG A 783 22.18 8.92 -16.63
N ASN A 784 22.66 10.14 -16.33
CA ASN A 784 23.62 10.87 -17.14
C ASN A 784 24.85 11.27 -16.33
N PHE A 785 26.01 11.18 -16.95
CA PHE A 785 27.26 11.71 -16.42
C PHE A 785 27.63 12.99 -17.19
N VAL A 786 28.17 13.98 -16.49
CA VAL A 786 28.60 15.23 -17.06
C VAL A 786 29.93 15.69 -16.46
N TRP A 787 30.63 16.56 -17.16
CA TRP A 787 31.82 17.23 -16.64
C TRP A 787 31.40 18.37 -15.72
N LEU A 788 32.00 18.45 -14.55
CA LEU A 788 31.98 19.60 -13.65
C LEU A 788 33.32 20.32 -13.82
N PRO A 789 33.37 21.55 -14.37
CA PRO A 789 34.59 22.34 -14.53
C PRO A 789 35.21 22.68 -13.18
N LYS A 790 36.55 22.86 -13.19
CA LYS A 790 37.25 23.42 -12.02
C LYS A 790 36.65 24.80 -11.68
N GLY A 791 36.59 25.12 -10.42
CA GLY A 791 36.03 26.37 -9.92
C GLY A 791 34.54 26.29 -9.58
N ILE A 792 33.82 25.17 -9.92
CA ILE A 792 32.43 24.93 -9.51
C ILE A 792 32.41 23.94 -8.34
N ALA A 793 31.73 24.30 -7.28
CA ALA A 793 31.52 23.45 -6.11
C ALA A 793 30.38 22.46 -6.35
N PRO A 794 30.56 21.14 -6.11
CA PRO A 794 29.47 20.16 -6.17
C PRO A 794 28.65 20.15 -4.86
N GLU A 795 27.35 20.35 -4.93
CA GLU A 795 26.45 20.20 -3.79
C GLU A 795 26.14 18.71 -3.53
N HIS A 796 25.73 18.37 -2.31
CA HIS A 796 25.56 16.99 -1.85
C HIS A 796 24.55 16.12 -2.66
N LYS A 797 23.74 16.72 -3.51
CA LYS A 797 22.89 16.01 -4.47
C LYS A 797 23.62 15.55 -5.73
N LEU A 798 24.92 15.78 -5.79
CA LEU A 798 25.81 15.25 -6.82
C LEU A 798 26.70 14.15 -6.24
N VAL A 799 26.83 13.05 -7.00
CA VAL A 799 27.88 12.06 -6.80
C VAL A 799 29.03 12.42 -7.71
N VAL A 800 30.22 12.52 -7.13
CA VAL A 800 31.44 13.05 -7.74
C VAL A 800 32.49 11.97 -7.90
N PHE A 801 33.08 11.88 -9.08
CA PHE A 801 34.18 10.99 -9.39
C PHE A 801 35.39 11.89 -9.76
N PRO A 802 36.41 12.00 -8.88
CA PRO A 802 37.53 12.87 -9.11
C PRO A 802 38.48 12.24 -10.15
N ARG A 803 38.06 12.23 -11.40
CA ARG A 803 38.77 11.79 -12.60
C ARG A 803 38.58 12.83 -13.69
N ALA A 804 39.62 13.06 -14.52
CA ALA A 804 39.59 14.06 -15.58
C ALA A 804 39.67 13.46 -17.00
N ASP A 805 39.84 12.14 -17.11
CA ASP A 805 40.01 11.42 -18.38
C ASP A 805 38.69 10.99 -19.00
N ASP A 806 38.65 11.01 -20.34
CA ASP A 806 37.46 10.66 -21.10
C ASP A 806 37.23 9.13 -21.15
N ALA A 807 38.23 8.29 -20.84
CA ALA A 807 38.05 6.83 -20.77
C ALA A 807 37.18 6.45 -19.56
N THR A 808 37.48 6.95 -18.35
CA THR A 808 36.65 6.75 -17.17
C THR A 808 35.24 7.34 -17.37
N PHE A 809 35.14 8.53 -18.00
CA PHE A 809 33.84 9.12 -18.34
C PHE A 809 33.00 8.19 -19.23
N GLY A 810 33.66 7.60 -20.25
CA GLY A 810 33.04 6.68 -21.18
C GLY A 810 32.54 5.38 -20.47
N LEU A 811 33.37 4.79 -19.61
CA LEU A 811 32.99 3.62 -18.83
C LEU A 811 31.73 3.87 -17.99
N LEU A 812 31.69 4.99 -17.26
CA LEU A 812 30.53 5.38 -16.45
C LEU A 812 29.30 5.71 -17.31
N SER A 813 29.49 6.26 -18.52
CA SER A 813 28.38 6.62 -19.42
C SER A 813 27.89 5.47 -20.32
N SER A 814 28.54 4.30 -20.27
CA SER A 814 28.20 3.13 -21.09
C SER A 814 26.93 2.43 -20.63
N ARG A 815 26.30 1.71 -21.55
CA ARG A 815 25.14 0.84 -21.28
C ARG A 815 25.42 -0.17 -20.16
N MET A 816 26.63 -0.69 -20.07
CA MET A 816 27.06 -1.63 -19.03
C MET A 816 26.88 -1.04 -17.63
N HIS A 817 27.42 0.16 -17.39
CA HIS A 817 27.27 0.80 -16.09
C HIS A 817 25.86 1.34 -15.86
N ILE A 818 25.19 1.86 -16.89
CA ILE A 818 23.80 2.34 -16.78
C ILE A 818 22.85 1.19 -16.44
N ALA A 819 22.90 0.04 -17.15
CA ALA A 819 22.08 -1.12 -16.85
C ALA A 819 22.33 -1.63 -15.41
N TRP A 820 23.60 -1.73 -15.01
CA TRP A 820 23.97 -2.08 -13.65
C TRP A 820 23.36 -1.14 -12.60
N THR A 821 23.48 0.18 -12.83
CA THR A 821 22.96 1.18 -11.86
C THR A 821 21.44 1.17 -11.77
N LEU A 822 20.74 0.92 -12.86
CA LEU A 822 19.28 0.80 -12.88
C LEU A 822 18.79 -0.49 -12.18
N ARG A 823 19.59 -1.56 -12.23
CA ARG A 823 19.28 -2.83 -11.57
C ARG A 823 19.59 -2.81 -10.06
N CYS A 824 20.76 -2.25 -9.69
CA CYS A 824 21.25 -2.26 -8.29
C CYS A 824 20.82 -1.01 -7.51
N GLY A 825 20.54 0.10 -8.19
CA GLY A 825 20.08 1.34 -7.56
C GLY A 825 18.66 1.28 -7.05
N SER A 826 18.29 2.26 -6.25
CA SER A 826 16.92 2.46 -5.78
C SER A 826 16.13 3.41 -6.69
N THR A 827 14.85 3.58 -6.40
CA THR A 827 13.98 4.56 -7.06
C THR A 827 13.38 5.49 -6.02
N LEU A 828 13.22 6.75 -6.38
CA LEU A 828 12.44 7.73 -5.64
C LEU A 828 11.32 8.19 -6.59
N GLU A 829 10.08 7.82 -6.31
CA GLU A 829 8.99 7.87 -7.28
C GLU A 829 9.39 7.06 -8.54
N ASP A 830 9.31 7.66 -9.73
CA ASP A 830 9.73 7.07 -11.01
C ASP A 830 11.20 7.36 -11.39
N ARG A 831 11.97 7.99 -10.47
CA ARG A 831 13.33 8.47 -10.75
C ARG A 831 14.38 7.56 -10.14
N PRO A 832 15.30 6.99 -10.95
CA PRO A 832 16.42 6.21 -10.43
C PRO A 832 17.34 7.01 -9.49
N VAL A 833 17.69 6.40 -8.35
CA VAL A 833 18.62 6.97 -7.36
C VAL A 833 19.98 6.27 -7.50
N TYR A 834 21.04 7.06 -7.61
CA TYR A 834 22.42 6.58 -7.66
C TYR A 834 23.05 6.66 -6.27
N THR A 835 23.45 5.52 -5.73
CA THR A 835 24.20 5.44 -4.48
C THR A 835 25.57 4.85 -4.73
N THR A 836 26.60 5.39 -4.06
CA THR A 836 27.96 4.87 -4.17
C THR A 836 28.06 3.42 -3.79
N SER A 837 27.38 3.00 -2.70
CA SER A 837 27.44 1.64 -2.16
C SER A 837 26.81 0.59 -3.07
N ALA A 838 25.70 0.91 -3.73
CA ALA A 838 24.98 -0.07 -4.56
C ALA A 838 25.36 0.01 -6.04
N CYS A 839 25.60 1.24 -6.56
CA CYS A 839 25.82 1.46 -7.99
C CYS A 839 27.28 1.44 -8.42
N PHE A 840 28.20 1.96 -7.57
CA PHE A 840 29.60 2.15 -7.95
C PHE A 840 30.54 1.11 -7.30
N LEU A 841 30.51 0.95 -5.98
CA LEU A 841 31.47 0.07 -5.30
C LEU A 841 31.41 -1.39 -5.78
N PRO A 842 30.22 -1.96 -6.09
CA PRO A 842 30.15 -3.33 -6.62
C PRO A 842 30.37 -3.43 -8.15
N PHE A 843 30.46 -2.32 -8.89
CA PHE A 843 30.56 -2.39 -10.35
C PHE A 843 31.92 -2.95 -10.80
N PRO A 844 31.97 -4.03 -11.58
CA PRO A 844 33.22 -4.64 -12.05
C PRO A 844 33.73 -3.94 -13.31
N PHE A 845 34.60 -2.94 -13.17
CA PHE A 845 35.23 -2.26 -14.31
C PHE A 845 36.06 -3.24 -15.18
N PRO A 846 36.32 -2.93 -16.46
CA PRO A 846 37.24 -3.73 -17.26
C PRO A 846 38.62 -3.89 -16.60
N ALA A 847 39.27 -5.02 -16.76
CA ALA A 847 40.57 -5.27 -16.18
C ALA A 847 41.60 -4.22 -16.65
N ASN A 848 42.49 -3.80 -15.77
CA ASN A 848 43.50 -2.76 -15.98
C ASN A 848 42.97 -1.34 -16.30
N LEU A 849 41.64 -1.15 -16.21
CA LEU A 849 40.99 0.18 -16.28
C LEU A 849 40.11 0.42 -15.03
N THR A 850 40.40 -0.24 -13.94
CA THR A 850 39.69 -0.05 -12.67
C THR A 850 40.07 1.29 -12.03
N PRO A 851 39.26 1.82 -11.11
CA PRO A 851 39.59 3.00 -10.33
C PRO A 851 40.95 2.90 -9.59
N ALA A 852 41.36 1.70 -9.17
CA ALA A 852 42.66 1.45 -8.54
C ALA A 852 43.80 1.58 -9.55
N ASP A 853 43.66 1.03 -10.75
CA ASP A 853 44.69 1.13 -11.80
C ASP A 853 44.93 2.59 -12.23
N THR A 854 43.91 3.44 -12.18
CA THR A 854 43.97 4.87 -12.55
C THR A 854 44.04 5.81 -11.34
N ALA A 855 44.40 5.27 -10.15
CA ALA A 855 44.42 6.04 -8.89
C ALA A 855 45.39 7.21 -8.87
N HIS A 856 46.47 7.18 -9.70
CA HIS A 856 47.40 8.26 -9.86
C HIS A 856 46.82 9.55 -10.49
N ARG A 857 45.68 9.46 -11.20
CA ARG A 857 44.87 10.56 -11.81
C ARG A 857 45.65 11.41 -12.83
N ARG A 858 46.83 10.99 -13.25
CA ARG A 858 47.56 11.60 -14.34
C ARG A 858 46.91 11.27 -15.66
N THR A 859 46.82 12.25 -16.54
CA THR A 859 46.20 12.11 -17.85
C THR A 859 47.18 12.55 -18.95
N GLU A 860 47.02 11.95 -20.12
CA GLU A 860 47.71 12.39 -21.35
C GLU A 860 46.69 12.66 -22.43
N ALA A 861 46.97 13.65 -23.28
CA ALA A 861 46.10 13.97 -24.41
C ALA A 861 46.46 13.09 -25.61
N ILE A 862 45.39 12.63 -26.29
CA ILE A 862 45.50 11.94 -27.57
C ILE A 862 44.99 12.82 -28.71
N ASP A 863 45.25 12.40 -29.96
CA ASP A 863 44.79 13.13 -31.14
C ASP A 863 43.28 13.36 -31.10
N GLY A 864 42.85 14.59 -31.35
CA GLY A 864 41.47 15.02 -31.25
C GLY A 864 41.05 15.60 -29.90
N GLY A 865 42.02 15.76 -28.95
CA GLY A 865 41.85 16.45 -27.68
C GLY A 865 41.18 15.64 -26.55
N ALA A 866 40.92 14.38 -26.78
CA ALA A 866 40.45 13.49 -25.71
C ALA A 866 41.57 13.13 -24.70
N LEU A 867 41.23 12.91 -23.45
CA LEU A 867 42.17 12.55 -22.38
C LEU A 867 42.06 11.10 -22.01
N ILE A 868 43.18 10.40 -21.85
CA ILE A 868 43.25 9.03 -21.30
C ILE A 868 44.09 9.04 -20.00
N PRO A 869 43.95 8.03 -19.14
CA PRO A 869 44.91 7.82 -18.03
C PRO A 869 46.32 7.62 -18.58
N ALA A 870 47.32 8.22 -17.92
CA ALA A 870 48.72 8.03 -18.28
C ALA A 870 49.23 6.63 -17.86
N ASP A 871 50.40 6.25 -18.36
CA ASP A 871 51.15 5.04 -17.96
C ASP A 871 50.44 3.72 -18.23
N LEU A 872 49.55 3.64 -19.23
CA LEU A 872 48.87 2.41 -19.63
C LEU A 872 49.77 1.52 -20.48
N THR A 873 49.62 0.19 -20.37
CA THR A 873 50.26 -0.76 -21.31
C THR A 873 49.71 -0.56 -22.73
N PRO A 874 50.47 -0.92 -23.80
CA PRO A 874 50.04 -0.66 -25.18
C PRO A 874 48.64 -1.21 -25.51
N GLU A 875 48.30 -2.40 -25.01
CA GLU A 875 47.00 -3.07 -25.24
C GLU A 875 45.89 -2.31 -24.57
N VAL A 876 46.06 -1.97 -23.27
CA VAL A 876 45.06 -1.23 -22.46
C VAL A 876 44.95 0.20 -23.00
N ARG A 877 46.05 0.79 -23.44
CA ARG A 877 46.07 2.12 -24.07
C ARG A 877 45.17 2.15 -25.30
N THR A 878 45.27 1.17 -26.20
CA THR A 878 44.43 1.11 -27.40
C THR A 878 42.94 1.08 -27.02
N GLN A 879 42.58 0.31 -25.99
CA GLN A 879 41.20 0.24 -25.50
C GLN A 879 40.75 1.59 -24.89
N ALA A 880 41.61 2.20 -24.05
CA ALA A 880 41.32 3.48 -23.40
C ALA A 880 41.17 4.61 -24.43
N GLU A 881 41.99 4.63 -25.49
CA GLU A 881 41.86 5.60 -26.60
C GLU A 881 40.58 5.46 -27.36
N ALA A 882 40.15 4.23 -27.69
CA ALA A 882 38.87 4.00 -28.38
C ALA A 882 37.68 4.47 -27.53
N ILE A 883 37.67 4.16 -26.23
CA ILE A 883 36.61 4.60 -25.31
C ILE A 883 36.66 6.14 -25.19
N ALA A 884 37.84 6.72 -24.98
CA ALA A 884 37.99 8.16 -24.80
C ALA A 884 37.54 8.97 -26.04
N ARG A 885 37.88 8.55 -27.25
CA ARG A 885 37.42 9.18 -28.50
C ARG A 885 35.88 9.10 -28.64
N ALA A 886 35.26 7.96 -28.31
CA ALA A 886 33.81 7.80 -28.38
C ALA A 886 33.10 8.67 -27.31
N ALA A 887 33.64 8.71 -26.10
CA ALA A 887 33.13 9.54 -25.01
C ALA A 887 33.27 11.05 -25.28
N HIS A 888 34.43 11.46 -25.77
CA HIS A 888 34.67 12.85 -26.16
C HIS A 888 33.73 13.30 -27.28
N ARG A 889 33.52 12.48 -28.29
CA ARG A 889 32.53 12.75 -29.33
C ARG A 889 31.10 12.89 -28.78
N LEU A 890 30.69 12.00 -27.88
CA LEU A 890 29.38 12.07 -27.20
C LEU A 890 29.20 13.40 -26.47
N VAL A 891 30.22 13.82 -25.69
CA VAL A 891 30.19 15.07 -24.93
C VAL A 891 30.12 16.26 -25.89
N THR A 892 30.95 16.30 -26.97
CA THR A 892 30.96 17.36 -27.96
C THR A 892 29.59 17.54 -28.65
N LEU A 893 28.96 16.44 -29.05
CA LEU A 893 27.63 16.48 -29.68
C LEU A 893 26.54 16.93 -28.68
N ARG A 894 26.65 16.53 -27.44
CA ARG A 894 25.73 16.98 -26.37
C ARG A 894 25.88 18.47 -26.10
N ASP A 895 27.13 18.98 -25.99
CA ASP A 895 27.38 20.40 -25.76
C ASP A 895 26.88 21.26 -26.92
N ALA A 896 27.15 20.84 -28.17
CA ALA A 896 26.64 21.54 -29.35
C ALA A 896 25.12 21.63 -29.42
N TRP A 897 24.42 20.58 -28.94
CA TRP A 897 22.96 20.60 -28.85
C TRP A 897 22.46 21.46 -27.69
N LEU A 898 23.12 21.39 -26.52
CA LEU A 898 22.75 22.15 -25.33
C LEU A 898 23.02 23.64 -25.50
N ASN A 899 24.14 24.01 -26.15
CA ASN A 899 24.68 25.35 -26.23
C ASN A 899 25.06 25.70 -27.68
N PRO A 900 24.08 25.74 -28.62
CA PRO A 900 24.38 26.06 -30.01
C PRO A 900 25.02 27.46 -30.12
N PRO A 901 26.15 27.63 -30.83
CA PRO A 901 26.84 28.88 -30.90
C PRO A 901 26.05 30.01 -31.62
N GLU A 902 25.03 29.61 -32.41
CA GLU A 902 24.12 30.57 -33.03
C GLU A 902 23.17 31.24 -32.04
N TRP A 903 22.90 30.55 -30.89
CA TRP A 903 21.92 30.94 -29.85
C TRP A 903 22.58 31.37 -28.54
N THR A 904 23.89 31.12 -28.36
CA THR A 904 24.57 31.36 -27.09
C THR A 904 25.87 32.15 -27.28
N ASP A 905 26.21 32.95 -26.27
CA ASP A 905 27.52 33.61 -26.12
C ASP A 905 28.25 33.03 -24.91
N ARG A 906 29.57 32.82 -25.04
CA ARG A 906 30.44 32.50 -23.91
C ARG A 906 31.05 33.81 -23.41
N VAL A 907 30.74 34.15 -22.15
CA VAL A 907 31.18 35.40 -21.53
C VAL A 907 32.05 35.06 -20.34
N PRO A 908 33.29 35.55 -20.28
CA PRO A 908 34.18 35.34 -19.14
C PRO A 908 33.48 35.74 -17.83
N GLU A 909 33.70 34.94 -16.77
CA GLU A 909 33.24 35.31 -15.42
C GLU A 909 34.16 36.43 -14.88
N VAL A 910 33.65 37.19 -13.90
CA VAL A 910 34.36 38.28 -13.25
C VAL A 910 35.76 37.83 -12.81
N VAL A 911 36.76 38.68 -13.11
CA VAL A 911 38.14 38.52 -12.62
C VAL A 911 38.19 39.05 -11.19
N PRO A 912 38.45 38.24 -10.16
CA PRO A 912 38.52 38.69 -8.77
C PRO A 912 39.63 39.71 -8.54
N LEU A 913 39.44 40.59 -7.58
CA LEU A 913 40.45 41.60 -7.22
C LEU A 913 41.80 40.94 -6.91
N GLY A 914 42.86 41.45 -7.54
CA GLY A 914 44.24 40.94 -7.39
C GLY A 914 44.59 39.75 -8.28
N MET A 915 43.65 39.25 -9.11
CA MET A 915 43.94 38.18 -10.09
C MET A 915 44.06 38.74 -11.51
N SER A 916 44.77 38.05 -12.38
CA SER A 916 44.91 38.41 -13.81
C SER A 916 43.90 37.68 -14.70
N VAL A 917 43.37 36.55 -14.23
CA VAL A 917 42.41 35.69 -14.95
C VAL A 917 41.36 35.15 -13.96
N SER A 918 40.14 35.04 -14.38
CA SER A 918 39.08 34.41 -13.57
C SER A 918 39.40 32.94 -13.30
N PRO A 919 39.29 32.46 -12.05
CA PRO A 919 39.44 31.05 -11.72
C PRO A 919 38.18 30.23 -12.06
N TYR A 920 37.12 30.88 -12.51
CA TYR A 920 35.83 30.29 -12.80
C TYR A 920 35.65 30.06 -14.30
N PRO A 921 34.78 29.09 -14.71
CA PRO A 921 34.47 28.89 -16.12
C PRO A 921 33.63 30.04 -16.68
N ASP A 922 33.73 30.21 -18.01
CA ASP A 922 32.90 31.17 -18.75
C ASP A 922 31.41 30.88 -18.53
N ARG A 923 30.62 31.94 -18.49
CA ARG A 923 29.15 31.84 -18.47
C ARG A 923 28.62 31.61 -19.88
N ILE A 924 27.61 30.81 -19.99
CA ILE A 924 26.86 30.55 -21.23
C ILE A 924 25.56 31.33 -21.18
N LEU A 925 25.45 32.41 -21.92
CA LEU A 925 24.30 33.29 -21.95
C LEU A 925 23.53 33.10 -23.26
N ALA A 926 22.19 33.16 -23.18
CA ALA A 926 21.36 33.19 -24.38
C ALA A 926 21.54 34.51 -25.11
N LYS A 927 21.69 34.48 -26.44
CA LYS A 927 21.60 35.65 -27.27
C LYS A 927 20.19 36.26 -27.23
N PRO A 928 20.04 37.58 -27.40
CA PRO A 928 18.74 38.24 -27.41
C PRO A 928 17.76 37.54 -28.36
N GLY A 929 16.57 37.17 -27.85
CA GLY A 929 15.52 36.48 -28.58
C GLY A 929 15.54 34.94 -28.50
N PHE A 930 16.62 34.31 -27.99
CA PHE A 930 16.75 32.86 -27.88
C PHE A 930 16.59 32.33 -26.44
N GLU A 931 16.23 33.19 -25.47
CA GLU A 931 16.14 32.84 -24.05
C GLU A 931 15.15 31.67 -23.80
N LYS A 932 13.98 31.73 -24.45
CA LYS A 932 12.96 30.70 -24.33
C LYS A 932 13.37 29.35 -24.96
N ASP A 933 14.15 29.40 -26.03
CA ASP A 933 14.59 28.22 -26.74
C ASP A 933 15.77 27.55 -26.01
N ILE A 934 16.70 28.34 -25.49
CA ILE A 934 17.79 27.84 -24.63
C ILE A 934 17.25 27.25 -23.34
N ALA A 935 16.24 27.84 -22.73
CA ALA A 935 15.61 27.28 -21.53
C ALA A 935 15.08 25.85 -21.74
N LYS A 936 14.68 25.48 -22.96
CA LYS A 936 14.23 24.10 -23.31
C LYS A 936 15.39 23.16 -23.62
N ARG A 937 16.61 23.68 -23.91
CA ARG A 937 17.80 22.86 -24.18
C ARG A 937 18.41 22.32 -22.88
N THR A 938 17.82 21.26 -22.37
CA THR A 938 18.22 20.59 -21.12
C THR A 938 18.62 19.15 -21.40
N LEU A 939 19.48 18.54 -20.58
CA LEU A 939 19.81 17.12 -20.71
C LEU A 939 18.56 16.24 -20.59
N THR A 940 17.65 16.55 -19.67
CA THR A 940 16.39 15.81 -19.53
C THR A 940 15.61 15.80 -20.84
N ASN A 941 15.46 16.97 -21.51
CA ASN A 941 14.72 17.05 -22.77
C ASN A 941 15.46 16.35 -23.92
N LEU A 942 16.79 16.42 -23.96
CA LEU A 942 17.58 15.71 -24.94
C LEU A 942 17.38 14.20 -24.86
N TYR A 943 17.44 13.64 -23.64
CA TYR A 943 17.28 12.21 -23.43
C TYR A 943 15.81 11.74 -23.52
N ASN A 944 14.83 12.60 -23.29
CA ASN A 944 13.43 12.34 -23.61
C ASN A 944 13.21 12.22 -25.14
N GLN A 945 13.84 13.09 -25.93
CA GLN A 945 13.74 13.11 -27.40
C GLN A 945 14.58 11.99 -28.05
N ARG A 946 15.74 11.70 -27.47
CA ARG A 946 16.73 10.69 -27.92
C ARG A 946 16.93 10.67 -29.46
N PRO A 947 17.39 11.77 -30.06
CA PRO A 947 17.59 11.84 -31.50
C PRO A 947 18.60 10.79 -32.01
N ALA A 948 18.51 10.43 -33.28
CA ALA A 948 19.31 9.35 -33.88
C ALA A 948 20.83 9.53 -33.67
N TRP A 949 21.34 10.76 -33.77
CA TRP A 949 22.75 11.02 -33.53
C TRP A 949 23.19 10.70 -32.09
N LEU A 950 22.33 10.96 -31.09
CA LEU A 950 22.62 10.62 -29.69
C LEU A 950 22.62 9.10 -29.47
N ALA A 951 21.62 8.42 -30.04
CA ALA A 951 21.56 6.97 -30.01
C ALA A 951 22.79 6.32 -30.65
N GLN A 952 23.24 6.83 -31.82
CA GLN A 952 24.42 6.32 -32.50
C GLN A 952 25.71 6.59 -31.72
N ALA A 953 25.84 7.79 -31.08
CA ALA A 953 27.01 8.10 -30.26
C ALA A 953 27.12 7.16 -29.04
N HIS A 954 26.01 6.85 -28.38
CA HIS A 954 25.98 5.86 -27.32
C HIS A 954 26.29 4.44 -27.83
N ALA A 955 25.72 4.02 -28.96
CA ALA A 955 26.00 2.69 -29.53
C ALA A 955 27.50 2.53 -29.86
N THR A 956 28.14 3.58 -30.36
CA THR A 956 29.58 3.56 -30.62
C THR A 956 30.38 3.42 -29.32
N LEU A 957 30.02 4.18 -28.29
CA LEU A 957 30.64 4.09 -26.97
C LEU A 957 30.50 2.70 -26.37
N ASP A 958 29.28 2.13 -26.43
CA ASP A 958 28.96 0.82 -25.85
C ASP A 958 29.76 -0.31 -26.53
N LEU A 959 29.98 -0.24 -27.84
CA LEU A 959 30.83 -1.17 -28.58
C LEU A 959 32.30 -1.11 -28.10
N THR A 960 32.84 0.10 -27.90
CA THR A 960 34.23 0.24 -27.41
C THR A 960 34.40 -0.26 -25.98
N VAL A 961 33.43 -0.03 -25.13
CA VAL A 961 33.46 -0.51 -23.75
C VAL A 961 33.28 -2.04 -23.70
N ALA A 962 32.39 -2.63 -24.52
CA ALA A 962 32.23 -4.07 -24.64
C ALA A 962 33.54 -4.76 -25.09
N ALA A 963 34.25 -4.15 -26.05
CA ALA A 963 35.57 -4.63 -26.47
C ALA A 963 36.60 -4.63 -25.33
N ALA A 964 36.59 -3.63 -24.44
CA ALA A 964 37.43 -3.60 -23.26
C ALA A 964 37.13 -4.71 -22.21
N TYR A 965 35.88 -5.21 -22.17
CA TYR A 965 35.52 -6.42 -21.45
C TYR A 965 35.86 -7.73 -22.19
N GLY A 966 36.33 -7.66 -23.44
CA GLY A 966 36.58 -8.84 -24.27
C GLY A 966 35.32 -9.47 -24.85
N TRP A 967 34.17 -8.73 -24.89
CA TRP A 967 32.89 -9.27 -25.39
C TRP A 967 32.76 -9.09 -26.90
N ALA A 968 33.40 -9.99 -27.65
CA ALA A 968 33.41 -9.95 -29.12
C ALA A 968 32.02 -10.19 -29.77
N ASP A 969 31.10 -10.80 -29.02
CA ASP A 969 29.71 -11.10 -29.43
C ASP A 969 28.73 -9.97 -29.07
N TYR A 970 29.19 -8.87 -28.48
CA TYR A 970 28.31 -7.76 -28.10
C TYR A 970 27.69 -7.10 -29.33
N SER A 971 26.40 -6.86 -29.26
CA SER A 971 25.65 -6.06 -30.23
C SER A 971 24.64 -5.16 -29.53
N ALA A 972 24.12 -4.15 -30.22
CA ALA A 972 23.08 -3.28 -29.69
C ALA A 972 21.78 -4.06 -29.33
N ALA A 973 21.57 -5.22 -29.95
CA ALA A 973 20.44 -6.12 -29.70
C ALA A 973 20.65 -7.06 -28.49
N MET A 974 21.85 -7.11 -27.90
CA MET A 974 22.11 -7.94 -26.72
C MET A 974 21.18 -7.49 -25.59
N PRO A 975 20.41 -8.41 -24.94
CA PRO A 975 19.55 -8.05 -23.83
C PRO A 975 20.32 -7.49 -22.63
N ASP A 976 19.71 -6.57 -21.88
CA ASP A 976 20.34 -6.03 -20.64
C ASP A 976 20.59 -7.14 -19.60
N GLU A 977 19.77 -8.20 -19.59
CA GLU A 977 19.91 -9.37 -18.73
C GLU A 977 21.25 -10.09 -18.97
N GLU A 978 21.65 -10.26 -20.21
CA GLU A 978 22.93 -10.92 -20.55
C GLU A 978 24.14 -10.04 -20.17
N ILE A 979 24.03 -8.73 -20.36
CA ILE A 979 25.02 -7.76 -19.88
C ILE A 979 25.15 -7.88 -18.35
N LEU A 980 24.03 -7.85 -17.65
CA LEU A 980 23.96 -7.92 -16.19
C LEU A 980 24.49 -9.25 -15.66
N ARG A 981 24.20 -10.38 -16.32
CA ARG A 981 24.71 -11.70 -15.97
C ARG A 981 26.21 -11.74 -16.05
N ARG A 982 26.80 -11.20 -17.11
CA ARG A 982 28.27 -11.15 -17.29
C ARG A 982 28.93 -10.25 -16.24
N LEU A 983 28.35 -9.10 -15.94
CA LEU A 983 28.87 -8.17 -14.94
C LEU A 983 28.77 -8.79 -13.53
N LEU A 984 27.66 -9.44 -13.17
CA LEU A 984 27.53 -10.09 -11.88
C LEU A 984 28.57 -11.25 -11.73
N ALA A 985 28.77 -12.05 -12.76
CA ALA A 985 29.77 -13.10 -12.77
C ALA A 985 31.20 -12.55 -12.57
N LEU A 986 31.50 -11.38 -13.18
CA LEU A 986 32.79 -10.70 -12.96
C LEU A 986 32.93 -10.18 -11.52
N ASN A 987 31.86 -9.60 -10.93
CA ASN A 987 31.88 -9.15 -9.55
C ASN A 987 32.14 -10.31 -8.58
N LEU A 988 31.35 -11.38 -8.69
CA LEU A 988 31.46 -12.56 -7.81
C LEU A 988 32.82 -13.26 -7.98
N GLY A 989 33.35 -13.35 -9.22
CA GLY A 989 34.67 -13.93 -9.47
C GLY A 989 35.84 -13.13 -8.89
N ARG A 990 35.67 -11.83 -8.67
CA ARG A 990 36.70 -10.96 -8.05
C ARG A 990 36.62 -10.95 -6.54
N SER A 991 35.46 -11.21 -5.96
CA SER A 991 35.26 -11.25 -4.49
C SER A 991 35.86 -12.50 -3.82
N VAL A 992 36.14 -13.56 -4.57
CA VAL A 992 36.65 -14.87 -4.07
C VAL A 992 38.17 -14.91 -3.91
N LYS A 993 38.93 -13.87 -4.33
CA LYS A 993 40.37 -13.81 -4.04
C LYS A 993 40.60 -13.16 -2.68
N PRO A 994 41.28 -13.89 -1.73
CA PRO A 994 41.61 -13.40 -0.41
C PRO A 994 42.55 -12.20 -0.44
#